data_e53a9f2fb3b7450596936703675569e1
#
_entry.id   e53a9f2fb3b7450596936703675569e1
#
_cell.length_a   1.000
_cell.length_b   1.000
_cell.length_c   1.000
_cell.angle_alpha   90.00
_cell.angle_beta   90.00
_cell.angle_gamma   90.00
#
_symmetry.space_group_name_H-M   'P 1'
#
loop_
_entity.id
_entity.type
_entity.pdbx_description
1 polymer ?
#
loop_
_entity_poly.entity_id
_entity_poly.type
_entity_poly.pdbx_seq_one_letter_code
_entity_poly.pdbx_strand_id
1 'polypeptide(L)'
;MRKSAKYFLNNNGKKLLAASVMALLLSGSAQAVLAASAEILDGTANDKYAQVNSGDIYGTVYGVRNDADASGGTIKMNEGAAFNLYGGLSFNKNEAKADNNVVTINNGKVVFAVYGGQAQGHDADASGNIVSISGGNSELSFEGGAHSVAGGFAQTYSANTSVTANNNVVAVTGGLLKAGIAGGYILGNHNAALARGEANGNIVFVGGSAKVNGDIYGANAEFKTGDTTATMNNNMVIVSGNADISNAALHGIGSSGSSGGKISGSGNTLVINGWHGSVKTVDGFNNVVFKEVVWQDNGKVLNITDGEHSSLKDAEIDASHIHFDDASDINDNDSMILIHAENDDNELSSSKIQSGNFTAGVAVEGDGEAKVENGDLVYQINGIHAAKQTKLVAENRAVAAAFINQGTDLISDSLDALSRDDSYGIKTFAAVQGNRSKYDVNSDIKINGWSTIVGAGNAEKFSGGDEFAWGVFYENGSGNYRTYNEFNDEFFRGDGSLVYNGGGVAARYENAHGVYTESSLRAGMLKSEMDKALHDGSGAEYGYDSSSAYYGAHIGIGQVIQLSDDSSVDVYGKFFHTYTEGDNFSVGNDKFEFDSINSDRLRIGARVTANKENKFSTYYGLAYEYEFNGRAGMRAAGMEVPEQILRGSSYMAEAGLNYQPSADSPWSFDLNMRGYAGERQGASFNVQATYTF
;
A
#
# COMPACT_ATOMS: atom_id res chain seq x y z
N MET A 1 -5.61 -28.39 1.11
CA MET A 1 -6.07 -27.01 1.36
C MET A 1 -5.55 -25.95 0.36
N ARG A 2 -4.54 -26.21 -0.46
CA ARG A 2 -4.03 -25.24 -1.47
C ARG A 2 -4.87 -25.03 -2.75
N LYS A 3 -5.97 -25.73 -2.95
CA LYS A 3 -6.78 -25.63 -4.19
C LYS A 3 -8.08 -24.84 -4.06
N SER A 4 -8.62 -24.62 -2.85
CA SER A 4 -9.90 -23.91 -2.66
C SER A 4 -9.72 -22.37 -2.55
N ALA A 5 -8.68 -21.87 -1.91
CA ALA A 5 -8.41 -20.44 -1.83
C ALA A 5 -8.08 -19.79 -3.19
N LYS A 6 -7.48 -20.54 -4.11
CA LYS A 6 -7.16 -20.06 -5.46
C LYS A 6 -8.38 -19.87 -6.38
N TYR A 7 -9.52 -20.51 -6.04
CA TYR A 7 -10.75 -20.40 -6.85
C TYR A 7 -11.62 -19.21 -6.44
N PHE A 8 -11.60 -18.82 -5.17
CA PHE A 8 -12.38 -17.67 -4.67
C PHE A 8 -11.76 -16.32 -5.09
N LEU A 9 -10.43 -16.20 -5.05
CA LEU A 9 -9.70 -15.00 -5.50
C LEU A 9 -9.68 -14.79 -7.03
N ASN A 10 -9.99 -15.84 -7.80
CA ASN A 10 -9.78 -15.77 -9.25
C ASN A 10 -10.93 -15.16 -10.06
N ASN A 11 -12.14 -15.10 -9.54
CA ASN A 11 -13.27 -14.51 -10.29
C ASN A 11 -13.87 -13.25 -9.64
N ASN A 12 -14.03 -13.22 -8.32
CA ASN A 12 -14.63 -12.07 -7.64
C ASN A 12 -13.60 -10.98 -7.30
N GLY A 13 -12.39 -11.35 -6.86
CA GLY A 13 -11.32 -10.39 -6.59
C GLY A 13 -10.83 -9.67 -7.85
N LYS A 14 -10.76 -10.35 -9.00
CA LYS A 14 -10.43 -9.70 -10.27
C LYS A 14 -11.54 -8.77 -10.76
N LYS A 15 -12.80 -9.07 -10.49
CA LYS A 15 -13.95 -8.20 -10.85
C LYS A 15 -14.03 -7.01 -9.90
N LEU A 16 -13.73 -7.17 -8.62
CA LEU A 16 -13.67 -6.06 -7.65
C LEU A 16 -12.49 -5.12 -7.94
N LEU A 17 -11.32 -5.69 -8.23
CA LEU A 17 -10.14 -4.93 -8.66
C LEU A 17 -10.42 -4.21 -9.98
N ALA A 18 -11.09 -4.86 -10.93
CA ALA A 18 -11.49 -4.24 -12.20
C ALA A 18 -12.50 -3.11 -11.98
N ALA A 19 -13.48 -3.26 -11.09
CA ALA A 19 -14.45 -2.19 -10.78
C ALA A 19 -13.79 -1.03 -10.01
N SER A 20 -12.92 -1.32 -9.04
CA SER A 20 -12.16 -0.30 -8.30
C SER A 20 -11.11 0.38 -9.18
N VAL A 21 -10.41 -0.38 -10.03
CA VAL A 21 -9.46 0.15 -11.02
C VAL A 21 -10.20 0.92 -12.12
N MET A 22 -11.39 0.48 -12.53
CA MET A 22 -12.20 1.19 -13.51
C MET A 22 -12.82 2.46 -12.93
N ALA A 23 -13.25 2.47 -11.66
CA ALA A 23 -13.66 3.68 -10.97
C ALA A 23 -12.48 4.65 -10.75
N LEU A 24 -11.30 4.16 -10.43
CA LEU A 24 -10.06 4.96 -10.32
C LEU A 24 -9.58 5.48 -11.70
N LEU A 25 -9.67 4.67 -12.75
CA LEU A 25 -9.33 5.07 -14.13
C LEU A 25 -10.35 6.06 -14.72
N LEU A 26 -11.60 6.01 -14.24
CA LEU A 26 -12.66 6.95 -14.68
C LEU A 26 -12.58 8.29 -13.91
N SER A 27 -11.98 8.34 -12.72
CA SER A 27 -11.81 9.55 -11.92
C SER A 27 -10.52 10.34 -12.20
N GLY A 28 -9.55 9.75 -12.90
CA GLY A 28 -8.27 10.42 -13.14
C GLY A 28 -7.56 9.93 -14.40
N SER A 29 -7.50 10.78 -15.42
CA SER A 29 -6.61 10.66 -16.59
C SER A 29 -6.94 9.61 -17.66
N ALA A 30 -8.10 9.70 -18.30
CA ALA A 30 -8.22 9.29 -19.69
C ALA A 30 -8.10 10.54 -20.61
N GLN A 31 -6.97 11.21 -20.56
CA GLN A 31 -6.52 12.10 -21.61
C GLN A 31 -5.51 11.35 -22.48
N ALA A 32 -5.97 10.58 -23.42
CA ALA A 32 -5.33 10.37 -24.70
C ALA A 32 -6.21 9.48 -25.56
N VAL A 33 -6.43 9.95 -26.74
CA VAL A 33 -6.93 9.35 -27.97
C VAL A 33 -8.33 9.76 -28.36
N LEU A 34 -8.26 10.58 -29.38
CA LEU A 34 -9.14 10.88 -30.48
C LEU A 34 -9.95 12.18 -30.39
N ALA A 35 -9.33 13.18 -30.99
CA ALA A 35 -10.06 14.26 -31.59
C ALA A 35 -10.75 13.79 -32.88
N ALA A 36 -12.07 13.66 -32.83
CA ALA A 36 -12.93 13.85 -33.96
C ALA A 36 -14.30 14.26 -33.41
N SER A 37 -14.65 15.51 -33.53
CA SER A 37 -15.97 16.04 -33.24
C SER A 37 -16.93 15.56 -34.33
N ALA A 38 -17.78 14.59 -34.01
CA ALA A 38 -18.96 14.34 -34.82
C ALA A 38 -20.15 15.13 -34.22
N GLU A 39 -20.66 16.11 -34.92
CA GLU A 39 -21.98 16.68 -34.64
C GLU A 39 -23.03 15.56 -34.74
N ILE A 40 -23.76 15.34 -33.62
CA ILE A 40 -24.76 14.29 -33.59
C ILE A 40 -26.09 14.86 -33.89
N LEU A 41 -26.58 14.40 -35.00
CA LEU A 41 -27.94 14.57 -35.44
C LEU A 41 -28.76 13.33 -35.10
N ASP A 42 -30.05 13.51 -34.76
CA ASP A 42 -31.01 12.43 -34.63
C ASP A 42 -30.77 11.34 -35.67
N GLY A 43 -30.26 10.22 -35.25
CA GLY A 43 -30.52 8.99 -35.91
C GLY A 43 -29.40 8.18 -36.54
N THR A 44 -28.20 8.62 -36.81
CA THR A 44 -27.14 7.71 -37.35
C THR A 44 -25.72 8.23 -37.15
N ALA A 45 -24.97 7.65 -36.21
CA ALA A 45 -23.53 7.80 -36.18
C ALA A 45 -22.91 6.64 -36.95
N ASN A 46 -22.38 6.87 -38.14
CA ASN A 46 -21.60 5.88 -38.89
C ASN A 46 -20.25 5.55 -38.24
N ASP A 47 -19.81 6.35 -37.25
CA ASP A 47 -18.46 6.27 -36.67
C ASP A 47 -18.41 5.61 -35.26
N LYS A 48 -19.52 5.09 -34.75
CA LYS A 48 -19.64 4.49 -33.43
C LYS A 48 -19.18 5.41 -32.26
N TYR A 49 -19.13 6.70 -32.45
CA TYR A 49 -18.74 7.68 -31.43
C TYR A 49 -19.63 8.93 -31.49
N ALA A 50 -20.05 9.38 -30.30
CA ALA A 50 -20.89 10.53 -30.11
C ALA A 50 -20.42 11.42 -28.99
N GLN A 51 -20.43 12.75 -29.13
CA GLN A 51 -20.06 13.70 -28.11
C GLN A 51 -21.08 14.81 -27.93
N VAL A 52 -21.44 15.09 -26.67
CA VAL A 52 -22.34 16.19 -26.28
C VAL A 52 -21.55 17.20 -25.46
N ASN A 53 -21.60 18.47 -25.84
CA ASN A 53 -20.82 19.55 -25.22
C ASN A 53 -21.72 20.67 -24.69
N SER A 54 -21.12 21.68 -24.08
CA SER A 54 -21.84 22.85 -23.55
C SER A 54 -22.67 23.55 -24.61
N GLY A 55 -23.92 23.83 -24.27
CA GLY A 55 -24.89 24.49 -25.18
C GLY A 55 -25.65 23.54 -26.11
N ASP A 56 -25.24 22.28 -26.23
CA ASP A 56 -25.92 21.29 -27.04
C ASP A 56 -27.20 20.81 -26.37
N ILE A 57 -28.28 20.68 -27.15
CA ILE A 57 -29.57 20.14 -26.71
C ILE A 57 -30.05 19.14 -27.77
N TYR A 58 -30.11 17.86 -27.38
CA TYR A 58 -30.52 16.79 -28.31
C TYR A 58 -31.77 16.04 -27.82
N GLY A 59 -32.53 15.48 -28.76
CA GLY A 59 -33.59 14.52 -28.44
C GLY A 59 -32.99 13.21 -27.93
N THR A 60 -32.47 12.42 -28.85
CA THR A 60 -31.82 11.16 -28.50
C THR A 60 -30.44 11.06 -29.15
N VAL A 61 -29.46 10.60 -28.38
CA VAL A 61 -28.07 10.44 -28.83
C VAL A 61 -27.72 8.95 -28.87
N TYR A 62 -27.15 8.52 -29.98
CA TYR A 62 -26.69 7.15 -30.19
C TYR A 62 -25.18 7.12 -30.40
N GLY A 63 -24.46 6.23 -29.70
CA GLY A 63 -23.09 5.88 -30.05
C GLY A 63 -23.06 5.07 -31.33
N VAL A 64 -23.97 4.08 -31.45
CA VAL A 64 -24.24 3.32 -32.66
C VAL A 64 -25.71 2.89 -32.69
N ARG A 65 -26.34 2.97 -33.87
CA ARG A 65 -27.66 2.44 -34.09
C ARG A 65 -27.63 1.51 -35.31
N ASN A 66 -28.09 0.28 -35.13
CA ASN A 66 -28.14 -0.71 -36.20
C ASN A 66 -29.27 -1.70 -35.91
N ASP A 67 -29.92 -2.20 -36.95
CA ASP A 67 -31.09 -3.06 -36.79
C ASP A 67 -30.72 -4.42 -36.18
N ALA A 68 -29.56 -4.98 -36.50
CA ALA A 68 -29.18 -6.30 -36.05
C ALA A 68 -28.09 -6.28 -34.96
N ASP A 69 -27.02 -5.49 -35.15
CA ASP A 69 -25.88 -5.42 -34.25
C ASP A 69 -25.42 -3.96 -34.06
N ALA A 70 -25.75 -3.41 -32.91
CA ALA A 70 -25.37 -2.06 -32.48
C ALA A 70 -24.29 -2.13 -31.36
N SER A 71 -23.22 -2.87 -31.59
CA SER A 71 -22.15 -3.08 -30.60
C SER A 71 -20.94 -2.16 -30.81
N GLY A 72 -20.24 -1.84 -29.72
CA GLY A 72 -19.01 -1.04 -29.71
C GLY A 72 -19.22 0.46 -29.87
N GLY A 73 -20.41 0.96 -29.63
CA GLY A 73 -20.71 2.40 -29.66
C GLY A 73 -20.21 3.14 -28.42
N THR A 74 -19.83 4.39 -28.59
CA THR A 74 -19.36 5.24 -27.49
C THR A 74 -20.04 6.58 -27.46
N ILE A 75 -20.50 7.00 -26.28
CA ILE A 75 -21.03 8.36 -26.03
C ILE A 75 -20.16 9.01 -24.94
N LYS A 76 -19.78 10.26 -25.18
CA LYS A 76 -19.19 11.12 -24.18
C LYS A 76 -19.99 12.41 -24.04
N MET A 77 -20.62 12.61 -22.90
CA MET A 77 -21.33 13.84 -22.55
C MET A 77 -20.44 14.63 -21.57
N ASN A 78 -19.90 15.75 -22.02
CA ASN A 78 -19.08 16.64 -21.18
C ASN A 78 -19.95 17.66 -20.46
N GLU A 79 -20.97 18.16 -21.13
CA GLU A 79 -21.97 19.14 -20.67
C GLU A 79 -23.14 19.15 -21.67
N GLY A 80 -24.19 19.95 -21.43
CA GLY A 80 -25.31 20.07 -22.35
C GLY A 80 -26.53 19.27 -21.86
N ALA A 81 -27.47 18.98 -22.76
CA ALA A 81 -28.68 18.24 -22.44
C ALA A 81 -29.05 17.22 -23.54
N ALA A 82 -29.60 16.09 -23.10
CA ALA A 82 -30.15 15.08 -23.98
C ALA A 82 -31.44 14.51 -23.39
N PHE A 83 -32.34 14.04 -24.25
CA PHE A 83 -33.54 13.33 -23.80
C PHE A 83 -33.18 11.87 -23.45
N ASN A 84 -32.48 11.19 -24.36
CA ASN A 84 -31.94 9.84 -24.12
C ASN A 84 -30.49 9.72 -24.58
N LEU A 85 -29.74 8.81 -23.94
CA LEU A 85 -28.40 8.38 -24.35
C LEU A 85 -28.38 6.85 -24.48
N TYR A 86 -28.12 6.36 -25.68
CA TYR A 86 -27.96 4.94 -25.96
C TYR A 86 -26.56 4.67 -26.55
N GLY A 87 -25.68 4.02 -25.83
CA GLY A 87 -24.37 3.62 -26.36
C GLY A 87 -24.51 2.77 -27.61
N GLY A 88 -25.39 1.76 -27.57
CA GLY A 88 -25.86 0.98 -28.71
C GLY A 88 -27.37 0.83 -28.70
N LEU A 89 -28.02 0.93 -29.86
CA LEU A 89 -29.45 0.65 -30.02
C LEU A 89 -29.71 -0.27 -31.20
N SER A 90 -30.19 -1.48 -30.90
CA SER A 90 -30.59 -2.48 -31.92
C SER A 90 -32.06 -2.84 -31.82
N PHE A 91 -32.74 -2.84 -32.98
CA PHE A 91 -34.12 -3.30 -33.15
C PHE A 91 -34.17 -4.33 -34.26
N ASN A 92 -34.32 -5.61 -33.93
CA ASN A 92 -34.43 -6.66 -34.94
C ASN A 92 -35.54 -7.64 -34.57
N LYS A 93 -36.33 -8.04 -35.54
CA LYS A 93 -37.44 -8.99 -35.32
C LYS A 93 -36.95 -10.39 -34.94
N ASN A 94 -35.73 -10.75 -35.31
CA ASN A 94 -35.13 -12.07 -35.02
C ASN A 94 -34.09 -11.96 -33.89
N GLU A 95 -32.91 -11.44 -34.17
CA GLU A 95 -31.80 -11.32 -33.24
C GLU A 95 -31.38 -9.86 -33.17
N ALA A 96 -31.39 -9.29 -31.97
CA ALA A 96 -30.94 -7.92 -31.71
C ALA A 96 -29.75 -7.93 -30.75
N LYS A 97 -28.69 -7.21 -31.08
CA LYS A 97 -27.47 -7.17 -30.33
C LYS A 97 -26.98 -5.74 -30.06
N ALA A 98 -26.65 -5.44 -28.81
CA ALA A 98 -26.14 -4.13 -28.39
C ALA A 98 -25.08 -4.30 -27.28
N ASP A 99 -23.92 -4.84 -27.64
CA ASP A 99 -22.88 -5.26 -26.70
C ASP A 99 -21.69 -4.31 -26.68
N ASN A 100 -20.96 -4.31 -25.54
CA ASN A 100 -19.69 -3.64 -25.39
C ASN A 100 -19.71 -2.14 -25.72
N ASN A 101 -20.83 -1.49 -25.47
CA ASN A 101 -20.99 -0.05 -25.67
C ASN A 101 -20.57 0.71 -24.42
N VAL A 102 -20.19 1.99 -24.59
CA VAL A 102 -19.72 2.84 -23.50
C VAL A 102 -20.45 4.16 -23.50
N VAL A 103 -21.06 4.54 -22.37
CA VAL A 103 -21.63 5.86 -22.13
C VAL A 103 -20.91 6.52 -20.96
N THR A 104 -20.33 7.69 -21.20
CA THR A 104 -19.66 8.49 -20.17
C THR A 104 -20.35 9.84 -20.05
N ILE A 105 -20.79 10.19 -18.85
CA ILE A 105 -21.42 11.47 -18.52
C ILE A 105 -20.55 12.15 -17.46
N ASN A 106 -19.80 13.17 -17.89
CA ASN A 106 -18.99 13.98 -16.97
C ASN A 106 -19.85 15.05 -16.29
N ASN A 107 -20.76 15.63 -17.05
CA ASN A 107 -21.68 16.68 -16.62
C ASN A 107 -22.84 16.80 -17.60
N GLY A 108 -23.91 17.54 -17.23
CA GLY A 108 -25.05 17.81 -18.13
C GLY A 108 -26.37 17.24 -17.60
N LYS A 109 -27.43 17.36 -18.43
CA LYS A 109 -28.79 16.94 -18.09
C LYS A 109 -29.27 15.87 -19.03
N VAL A 110 -29.69 14.71 -18.49
CA VAL A 110 -30.45 13.71 -19.24
C VAL A 110 -31.86 13.59 -18.66
N VAL A 111 -32.89 13.62 -19.52
CA VAL A 111 -34.26 13.75 -19.05
C VAL A 111 -34.95 12.40 -18.87
N PHE A 112 -34.64 11.37 -19.69
CA PHE A 112 -35.44 10.16 -19.74
C PHE A 112 -34.67 8.87 -19.51
N ALA A 113 -33.66 8.52 -20.31
CA ALA A 113 -32.94 7.27 -20.17
C ALA A 113 -31.47 7.33 -20.55
N VAL A 114 -30.65 6.50 -19.86
CA VAL A 114 -29.26 6.23 -20.19
C VAL A 114 -29.07 4.73 -20.21
N TYR A 115 -28.81 4.16 -21.38
CA TYR A 115 -28.50 2.75 -21.55
C TYR A 115 -27.11 2.59 -22.18
N GLY A 116 -26.28 1.73 -21.61
CA GLY A 116 -25.03 1.33 -22.27
C GLY A 116 -25.32 0.65 -23.58
N GLY A 117 -26.17 -0.40 -23.58
CA GLY A 117 -26.74 -1.02 -24.76
C GLY A 117 -28.23 -1.29 -24.57
N GLN A 118 -29.01 -1.09 -25.64
CA GLN A 118 -30.42 -1.52 -25.73
C GLN A 118 -30.63 -2.44 -26.93
N ALA A 119 -31.00 -3.67 -26.65
CA ALA A 119 -31.35 -4.66 -27.66
C ALA A 119 -32.85 -5.03 -27.54
N GLN A 120 -33.56 -5.01 -28.66
CA GLN A 120 -34.99 -5.31 -28.73
C GLN A 120 -35.28 -6.24 -29.88
N GLY A 121 -35.67 -7.48 -29.61
CA GLY A 121 -35.87 -8.49 -30.64
C GLY A 121 -36.54 -9.76 -30.14
N HIS A 122 -36.61 -10.80 -31.00
CA HIS A 122 -37.00 -12.14 -30.59
C HIS A 122 -35.97 -12.70 -29.63
N ASP A 123 -34.69 -12.73 -30.02
CA ASP A 123 -33.56 -12.96 -29.15
C ASP A 123 -32.77 -11.64 -29.00
N ALA A 124 -32.67 -11.14 -27.76
CA ALA A 124 -32.06 -9.85 -27.48
C ALA A 124 -30.89 -9.98 -26.53
N ASP A 125 -29.73 -9.41 -26.92
CA ASP A 125 -28.50 -9.40 -26.10
C ASP A 125 -27.97 -7.97 -25.95
N ALA A 126 -27.83 -7.53 -24.69
CA ALA A 126 -27.27 -6.24 -24.29
C ALA A 126 -26.20 -6.45 -23.21
N SER A 127 -25.11 -7.07 -23.56
CA SER A 127 -24.07 -7.52 -22.61
C SER A 127 -22.76 -6.74 -22.70
N GLY A 128 -21.99 -6.73 -21.61
CA GLY A 128 -20.65 -6.11 -21.57
C GLY A 128 -20.63 -4.59 -21.68
N ASN A 129 -21.75 -3.91 -21.52
CA ASN A 129 -21.86 -2.47 -21.67
C ASN A 129 -21.40 -1.72 -20.40
N ILE A 130 -20.94 -0.49 -20.57
CA ILE A 130 -20.45 0.37 -19.50
C ILE A 130 -21.18 1.71 -19.50
N VAL A 131 -21.72 2.11 -18.35
CA VAL A 131 -22.26 3.44 -18.10
C VAL A 131 -21.47 4.07 -16.95
N SER A 132 -20.90 5.24 -17.19
CA SER A 132 -20.17 6.00 -16.16
C SER A 132 -20.76 7.41 -16.03
N ILE A 133 -21.13 7.79 -14.80
CA ILE A 133 -21.72 9.08 -14.47
C ILE A 133 -20.88 9.71 -13.34
N SER A 134 -20.16 10.79 -13.64
CA SER A 134 -19.29 11.47 -12.69
C SER A 134 -19.66 12.94 -12.46
N GLY A 135 -20.81 13.39 -12.91
CA GLY A 135 -21.27 14.77 -12.87
C GLY A 135 -21.10 15.43 -11.49
N GLY A 136 -20.13 16.38 -11.36
CA GLY A 136 -19.76 17.02 -10.09
C GLY A 136 -20.86 17.93 -9.51
N ASN A 137 -21.11 19.10 -10.11
CA ASN A 137 -22.01 20.12 -9.55
C ASN A 137 -23.33 20.31 -10.32
N SER A 138 -23.70 19.42 -11.23
CA SER A 138 -24.90 19.57 -12.04
C SER A 138 -25.95 18.53 -11.72
N GLU A 139 -27.18 18.99 -11.65
CA GLU A 139 -28.35 18.13 -11.54
C GLU A 139 -28.51 17.29 -12.80
N LEU A 140 -28.21 16.01 -12.72
CA LEU A 140 -28.73 15.01 -13.65
C LEU A 140 -30.13 14.64 -13.15
N SER A 141 -31.17 15.27 -13.71
CA SER A 141 -32.53 14.95 -13.34
C SER A 141 -33.11 13.97 -14.38
N PHE A 142 -33.32 12.75 -13.95
CA PHE A 142 -34.09 11.76 -14.74
C PHE A 142 -35.55 11.84 -14.33
N GLU A 143 -36.40 12.28 -15.24
CA GLU A 143 -37.85 12.25 -15.07
C GLU A 143 -38.40 11.09 -15.92
N GLY A 144 -38.33 9.86 -15.42
CA GLY A 144 -38.79 8.70 -16.17
C GLY A 144 -38.99 7.48 -15.27
N GLY A 145 -39.54 6.42 -15.84
CA GLY A 145 -39.99 5.22 -15.15
C GLY A 145 -38.93 4.49 -14.30
N ALA A 146 -39.28 3.35 -13.78
CA ALA A 146 -38.56 2.67 -12.69
C ALA A 146 -37.04 2.42 -12.93
N HIS A 147 -36.57 2.38 -14.19
CA HIS A 147 -35.15 2.11 -14.50
C HIS A 147 -34.70 3.03 -15.65
N SER A 148 -34.32 4.24 -15.32
CA SER A 148 -33.83 5.18 -16.33
C SER A 148 -32.33 5.04 -16.61
N VAL A 149 -31.57 4.29 -15.78
CA VAL A 149 -30.15 4.00 -16.01
C VAL A 149 -29.95 2.49 -16.03
N ALA A 150 -29.47 1.94 -17.14
CA ALA A 150 -29.06 0.54 -17.19
C ALA A 150 -27.72 0.35 -17.93
N GLY A 151 -26.92 -0.58 -17.45
CA GLY A 151 -25.74 -1.02 -18.18
C GLY A 151 -26.14 -1.66 -19.50
N GLY A 152 -26.95 -2.72 -19.45
CA GLY A 152 -27.60 -3.35 -20.60
C GLY A 152 -29.10 -3.49 -20.41
N PHE A 153 -29.88 -3.19 -21.46
CA PHE A 153 -31.31 -3.37 -21.48
C PHE A 153 -31.72 -4.28 -22.66
N ALA A 154 -32.13 -5.49 -22.33
CA ALA A 154 -32.60 -6.47 -23.34
C ALA A 154 -34.09 -6.68 -23.23
N GLN A 155 -34.81 -6.57 -24.35
CA GLN A 155 -36.25 -6.62 -24.38
C GLN A 155 -36.78 -7.55 -25.47
N THR A 156 -37.80 -8.35 -25.14
CA THR A 156 -38.55 -9.15 -26.14
C THR A 156 -40.04 -8.88 -26.11
N TYR A 157 -40.67 -9.04 -27.27
CA TYR A 157 -42.11 -8.99 -27.47
C TYR A 157 -42.69 -10.34 -27.95
N SER A 158 -41.85 -11.38 -28.07
CA SER A 158 -42.19 -12.65 -28.70
C SER A 158 -42.16 -13.82 -27.71
N ALA A 159 -42.85 -14.90 -28.04
CA ALA A 159 -42.80 -16.16 -27.28
C ALA A 159 -41.56 -16.99 -27.63
N ASN A 160 -41.15 -17.87 -26.73
CA ASN A 160 -40.01 -18.80 -26.90
C ASN A 160 -38.68 -18.10 -27.22
N THR A 161 -38.36 -17.05 -26.49
CA THR A 161 -37.26 -16.15 -26.77
C THR A 161 -36.20 -16.18 -25.67
N SER A 162 -34.98 -15.72 -25.96
CA SER A 162 -33.89 -15.47 -25.01
C SER A 162 -33.62 -13.97 -24.90
N VAL A 163 -33.53 -13.48 -23.65
CA VAL A 163 -33.12 -12.08 -23.39
C VAL A 163 -31.93 -12.10 -22.43
N THR A 164 -30.85 -11.43 -22.81
CA THR A 164 -29.59 -11.47 -22.12
C THR A 164 -29.07 -10.07 -21.84
N ALA A 165 -28.69 -9.80 -20.57
CA ALA A 165 -28.07 -8.55 -20.15
C ALA A 165 -26.96 -8.86 -19.11
N ASN A 166 -25.86 -9.45 -19.57
CA ASN A 166 -24.80 -9.98 -18.73
C ASN A 166 -23.57 -9.06 -18.69
N ASN A 167 -22.82 -9.11 -17.56
CA ASN A 167 -21.52 -8.49 -17.40
C ASN A 167 -21.48 -6.97 -17.69
N ASN A 168 -22.58 -6.28 -17.47
CA ASN A 168 -22.66 -4.82 -17.63
C ASN A 168 -22.14 -4.12 -16.36
N VAL A 169 -21.64 -2.90 -16.54
CA VAL A 169 -21.15 -2.06 -15.46
C VAL A 169 -21.84 -0.71 -15.47
N VAL A 170 -22.38 -0.31 -14.32
CA VAL A 170 -22.88 1.06 -14.09
C VAL A 170 -22.10 1.66 -12.93
N ALA A 171 -21.40 2.77 -13.16
CA ALA A 171 -20.65 3.49 -12.15
C ALA A 171 -21.19 4.92 -12.01
N VAL A 172 -21.64 5.29 -10.82
CA VAL A 172 -22.15 6.62 -10.49
C VAL A 172 -21.32 7.19 -9.36
N THR A 173 -20.53 8.22 -9.63
CA THR A 173 -19.64 8.85 -8.65
C THR A 173 -20.02 10.29 -8.32
N GLY A 174 -21.04 10.83 -8.99
CA GLY A 174 -21.54 12.18 -8.74
C GLY A 174 -22.87 12.42 -9.46
N GLY A 175 -23.45 13.60 -9.22
CA GLY A 175 -24.72 14.01 -9.80
C GLY A 175 -25.95 13.53 -9.02
N LEU A 176 -27.11 14.02 -9.44
CA LEU A 176 -28.42 13.68 -8.88
C LEU A 176 -29.21 12.78 -9.85
N LEU A 177 -29.47 11.55 -9.44
CA LEU A 177 -30.32 10.61 -10.17
C LEU A 177 -31.66 10.46 -9.43
N LYS A 178 -32.75 10.86 -10.10
CA LYS A 178 -34.11 10.75 -9.52
C LYS A 178 -34.78 9.41 -9.81
N ALA A 179 -34.20 8.62 -10.71
CA ALA A 179 -34.72 7.33 -11.15
C ALA A 179 -33.79 6.17 -10.77
N GLY A 180 -34.30 4.94 -10.91
CA GLY A 180 -33.58 3.74 -10.56
C GLY A 180 -32.44 3.39 -11.51
N ILE A 181 -31.50 2.56 -10.99
CA ILE A 181 -30.32 2.05 -11.67
C ILE A 181 -30.41 0.54 -11.73
N ALA A 182 -30.08 -0.07 -12.88
CA ALA A 182 -29.88 -1.51 -13.00
C ALA A 182 -28.56 -1.83 -13.71
N GLY A 183 -27.79 -2.79 -13.18
CA GLY A 183 -26.61 -3.31 -13.88
C GLY A 183 -27.02 -3.97 -15.20
N GLY A 184 -27.90 -4.97 -15.13
CA GLY A 184 -28.57 -5.59 -16.26
C GLY A 184 -30.09 -5.53 -16.11
N TYR A 185 -30.81 -5.13 -17.14
CA TYR A 185 -32.25 -5.09 -17.14
C TYR A 185 -32.83 -5.92 -18.28
N ILE A 186 -33.72 -6.86 -17.96
CA ILE A 186 -34.39 -7.73 -18.92
C ILE A 186 -35.90 -7.53 -18.84
N LEU A 187 -36.53 -7.35 -20.00
CA LEU A 187 -37.97 -7.12 -20.10
C LEU A 187 -38.63 -8.08 -21.08
N GLY A 188 -39.53 -8.88 -20.57
CA GLY A 188 -40.43 -9.69 -21.38
C GLY A 188 -41.80 -9.04 -21.48
N ASN A 189 -42.13 -8.49 -22.65
CA ASN A 189 -43.37 -7.78 -22.87
C ASN A 189 -44.34 -8.64 -23.69
N HIS A 190 -45.52 -8.93 -23.16
CA HIS A 190 -46.64 -9.69 -23.74
C HIS A 190 -46.75 -11.19 -23.40
N ASN A 191 -47.93 -11.72 -23.62
CA ASN A 191 -48.53 -13.03 -23.47
C ASN A 191 -47.71 -14.24 -23.99
N ALA A 192 -46.43 -14.15 -23.95
CA ALA A 192 -45.51 -15.12 -24.51
C ALA A 192 -45.11 -16.16 -23.46
N ALA A 193 -45.66 -17.34 -23.55
CA ALA A 193 -45.17 -18.50 -22.83
C ALA A 193 -43.70 -18.75 -23.15
N LEU A 194 -42.87 -18.92 -22.13
CA LEU A 194 -41.47 -19.37 -22.21
C LEU A 194 -40.44 -18.37 -22.80
N ALA A 195 -40.33 -17.18 -22.27
CA ALA A 195 -39.09 -16.39 -22.41
C ALA A 195 -38.07 -16.87 -21.35
N ARG A 196 -36.81 -17.03 -21.75
CA ARG A 196 -35.67 -17.23 -20.84
C ARG A 196 -34.92 -15.93 -20.71
N GLY A 197 -34.71 -15.51 -19.47
CA GLY A 197 -33.94 -14.30 -19.20
C GLY A 197 -32.63 -14.61 -18.46
N GLU A 198 -31.56 -13.91 -18.81
CA GLU A 198 -30.28 -13.97 -18.11
C GLU A 198 -29.73 -12.56 -17.85
N ALA A 199 -29.47 -12.24 -16.58
CA ALA A 199 -28.81 -11.01 -16.18
C ALA A 199 -27.77 -11.30 -15.12
N ASN A 200 -26.62 -11.82 -15.55
CA ASN A 200 -25.57 -12.34 -14.68
C ASN A 200 -24.33 -11.48 -14.69
N GLY A 201 -23.63 -11.41 -13.55
CA GLY A 201 -22.31 -10.81 -13.43
C GLY A 201 -22.29 -9.30 -13.63
N ASN A 202 -23.42 -8.61 -13.47
CA ASN A 202 -23.51 -7.17 -13.59
C ASN A 202 -22.97 -6.48 -12.33
N ILE A 203 -22.41 -5.29 -12.48
CA ILE A 203 -21.82 -4.50 -11.39
C ILE A 203 -22.46 -3.11 -11.40
N VAL A 204 -22.99 -2.70 -10.25
CA VAL A 204 -23.42 -1.33 -9.99
C VAL A 204 -22.55 -0.74 -8.90
N PHE A 205 -21.85 0.33 -9.20
CA PHE A 205 -21.05 1.12 -8.25
C PHE A 205 -21.73 2.47 -8.03
N VAL A 206 -21.99 2.80 -6.78
CA VAL A 206 -22.48 4.13 -6.38
C VAL A 206 -21.53 4.67 -5.31
N GLY A 207 -20.89 5.81 -5.60
CA GLY A 207 -19.86 6.35 -4.71
C GLY A 207 -19.66 7.86 -4.85
N GLY A 208 -18.59 8.35 -4.25
CA GLY A 208 -18.22 9.76 -4.30
C GLY A 208 -19.32 10.66 -3.69
N SER A 209 -19.78 11.65 -4.45
CA SER A 209 -20.86 12.57 -4.05
C SER A 209 -22.19 12.28 -4.76
N ALA A 210 -22.37 11.07 -5.26
CA ALA A 210 -23.59 10.68 -5.97
C ALA A 210 -24.83 10.77 -5.07
N LYS A 211 -25.92 11.29 -5.59
CA LYS A 211 -27.24 11.26 -4.95
C LYS A 211 -28.22 10.47 -5.79
N VAL A 212 -28.70 9.35 -5.26
CA VAL A 212 -29.64 8.46 -5.98
C VAL A 212 -30.93 8.33 -5.17
N ASN A 213 -32.04 8.73 -5.78
CA ASN A 213 -33.35 8.69 -5.14
C ASN A 213 -34.21 7.50 -5.64
N GLY A 214 -33.80 6.82 -6.69
CA GLY A 214 -34.48 5.63 -7.20
C GLY A 214 -33.77 4.35 -6.77
N ASP A 215 -34.44 3.22 -6.88
CA ASP A 215 -33.94 1.93 -6.43
C ASP A 215 -32.73 1.46 -7.26
N ILE A 216 -31.83 0.71 -6.62
CA ILE A 216 -30.57 0.26 -7.19
C ILE A 216 -30.57 -1.26 -7.27
N TYR A 217 -30.46 -1.80 -8.47
CA TYR A 217 -30.50 -3.23 -8.75
C TYR A 217 -29.17 -3.73 -9.32
N GLY A 218 -28.62 -4.81 -8.75
CA GLY A 218 -27.55 -5.56 -9.41
C GLY A 218 -28.03 -6.08 -10.77
N ALA A 219 -29.21 -6.69 -10.78
CA ALA A 219 -29.98 -7.03 -11.99
C ALA A 219 -31.47 -6.91 -11.73
N ASN A 220 -32.24 -6.57 -12.77
CA ASN A 220 -33.69 -6.54 -12.68
C ASN A 220 -34.37 -7.23 -13.87
N ALA A 221 -35.50 -7.87 -13.57
CA ALA A 221 -36.34 -8.50 -14.58
C ALA A 221 -37.81 -8.06 -14.44
N GLU A 222 -38.44 -7.78 -15.56
CA GLU A 222 -39.86 -7.52 -15.61
C GLU A 222 -40.55 -8.46 -16.62
N PHE A 223 -41.45 -9.32 -16.12
CA PHE A 223 -42.22 -10.24 -16.97
C PHE A 223 -43.71 -10.11 -16.71
N LYS A 224 -44.48 -10.01 -17.78
CA LYS A 224 -45.94 -9.79 -17.71
C LYS A 224 -46.76 -11.09 -17.72
N THR A 225 -46.13 -12.26 -17.82
CA THR A 225 -46.82 -13.57 -17.86
C THR A 225 -46.07 -14.67 -17.05
N GLY A 226 -46.83 -15.64 -16.51
CA GLY A 226 -46.41 -16.58 -15.50
C GLY A 226 -45.44 -17.71 -15.87
N ASP A 227 -45.16 -17.94 -17.16
CA ASP A 227 -44.31 -19.07 -17.60
C ASP A 227 -42.87 -18.65 -17.98
N THR A 228 -42.47 -17.47 -17.63
CA THR A 228 -41.15 -16.89 -17.92
C THR A 228 -40.18 -17.26 -16.78
N THR A 229 -38.95 -17.62 -17.11
CA THR A 229 -37.91 -17.86 -16.16
C THR A 229 -36.74 -16.91 -16.36
N ALA A 230 -36.19 -16.36 -15.28
CA ALA A 230 -34.96 -15.58 -15.30
C ALA A 230 -33.94 -16.10 -14.30
N THR A 231 -32.66 -16.09 -14.72
CA THR A 231 -31.54 -16.34 -13.83
C THR A 231 -30.68 -15.08 -13.70
N MET A 232 -30.40 -14.68 -12.47
CA MET A 232 -29.65 -13.48 -12.14
C MET A 232 -28.58 -13.81 -11.11
N ASN A 233 -27.41 -14.24 -11.57
CA ASN A 233 -26.36 -14.73 -10.70
C ASN A 233 -25.16 -13.78 -10.66
N ASN A 234 -24.46 -13.75 -9.52
CA ASN A 234 -23.19 -13.07 -9.35
C ASN A 234 -23.25 -11.58 -9.68
N ASN A 235 -24.41 -10.94 -9.48
CA ASN A 235 -24.51 -9.49 -9.63
C ASN A 235 -23.99 -8.81 -8.36
N MET A 236 -23.46 -7.60 -8.51
CA MET A 236 -22.82 -6.88 -7.43
C MET A 236 -23.30 -5.44 -7.36
N VAL A 237 -23.67 -5.00 -6.17
CA VAL A 237 -23.91 -3.60 -5.85
C VAL A 237 -22.81 -3.16 -4.86
N ILE A 238 -22.10 -2.10 -5.20
CA ILE A 238 -21.03 -1.53 -4.38
C ILE A 238 -21.45 -0.12 -3.99
N VAL A 239 -21.48 0.15 -2.69
CA VAL A 239 -21.72 1.50 -2.15
C VAL A 239 -20.45 2.00 -1.49
N SER A 240 -20.02 3.23 -1.84
CA SER A 240 -18.75 3.76 -1.40
C SER A 240 -18.77 5.27 -1.13
N GLY A 241 -17.87 5.74 -0.28
CA GLY A 241 -17.66 7.16 0.00
C GLY A 241 -18.88 7.87 0.58
N ASN A 242 -19.18 9.08 0.09
CA ASN A 242 -20.24 9.92 0.63
C ASN A 242 -21.56 9.87 -0.21
N ALA A 243 -21.83 8.76 -0.85
CA ALA A 243 -23.04 8.62 -1.65
C ALA A 243 -24.31 8.76 -0.80
N ASP A 244 -25.25 9.63 -1.22
CA ASP A 244 -26.57 9.77 -0.60
C ASP A 244 -27.56 8.87 -1.35
N ILE A 245 -27.90 7.75 -0.75
CA ILE A 245 -28.88 6.76 -1.23
C ILE A 245 -30.03 6.55 -0.24
N SER A 246 -30.25 7.52 0.64
CA SER A 246 -31.24 7.44 1.72
C SER A 246 -32.69 7.24 1.24
N ASN A 247 -32.97 7.58 -0.02
CA ASN A 247 -34.26 7.38 -0.66
C ASN A 247 -34.34 6.14 -1.56
N ALA A 248 -33.26 5.37 -1.67
CA ALA A 248 -33.17 4.19 -2.53
C ALA A 248 -33.39 2.88 -1.77
N ALA A 249 -33.94 1.89 -2.44
CA ALA A 249 -33.84 0.49 -2.06
C ALA A 249 -32.65 -0.16 -2.77
N LEU A 250 -31.99 -1.14 -2.12
CA LEU A 250 -30.89 -1.91 -2.68
C LEU A 250 -31.36 -3.34 -2.94
N HIS A 251 -31.23 -3.77 -4.19
CA HIS A 251 -31.64 -5.11 -4.62
C HIS A 251 -30.47 -5.84 -5.31
N GLY A 252 -30.13 -7.02 -4.81
CA GLY A 252 -29.20 -7.91 -5.53
C GLY A 252 -29.81 -8.36 -6.85
N ILE A 253 -31.06 -8.76 -6.79
CA ILE A 253 -31.94 -9.06 -7.92
C ILE A 253 -33.32 -8.47 -7.65
N GLY A 254 -33.98 -7.99 -8.71
CA GLY A 254 -35.32 -7.43 -8.62
C GLY A 254 -36.31 -8.05 -9.62
N SER A 255 -37.57 -7.91 -9.27
CA SER A 255 -38.70 -8.38 -10.11
C SER A 255 -39.79 -7.33 -10.24
N SER A 256 -39.39 -6.08 -10.54
CA SER A 256 -40.36 -4.98 -10.65
C SER A 256 -41.37 -5.24 -11.74
N GLY A 257 -42.68 -5.09 -11.44
CA GLY A 257 -43.78 -5.22 -12.40
C GLY A 257 -44.04 -6.65 -12.89
N SER A 258 -43.44 -7.67 -12.34
CA SER A 258 -43.64 -9.07 -12.74
C SER A 258 -44.95 -9.64 -12.17
N SER A 259 -45.83 -10.15 -13.03
CA SER A 259 -47.11 -10.74 -12.63
C SER A 259 -47.11 -12.28 -12.63
N GLY A 260 -45.93 -12.96 -12.54
CA GLY A 260 -45.90 -14.41 -12.44
C GLY A 260 -44.68 -15.13 -12.97
N GLY A 261 -43.61 -14.43 -13.37
CA GLY A 261 -42.34 -15.07 -13.79
C GLY A 261 -41.59 -15.69 -12.62
N LYS A 262 -40.83 -16.77 -12.88
CA LYS A 262 -39.92 -17.38 -11.90
C LYS A 262 -38.54 -16.76 -12.01
N ILE A 263 -38.15 -16.00 -11.00
CA ILE A 263 -36.85 -15.37 -10.93
C ILE A 263 -36.03 -16.14 -9.88
N SER A 264 -34.79 -16.46 -10.24
CA SER A 264 -33.83 -17.10 -9.35
C SER A 264 -32.45 -16.48 -9.48
N GLY A 265 -31.68 -16.47 -8.42
CA GLY A 265 -30.32 -15.96 -8.42
C GLY A 265 -29.50 -16.49 -7.28
N SER A 266 -28.19 -16.51 -7.49
CA SER A 266 -27.21 -16.91 -6.48
C SER A 266 -25.93 -16.11 -6.63
N GLY A 267 -25.17 -15.96 -5.52
CA GLY A 267 -23.91 -15.23 -5.51
C GLY A 267 -24.05 -13.71 -5.70
N ASN A 268 -25.27 -13.17 -5.55
CA ASN A 268 -25.49 -11.73 -5.62
C ASN A 268 -24.96 -11.06 -4.35
N THR A 269 -24.17 -9.99 -4.51
CA THR A 269 -23.35 -9.45 -3.44
C THR A 269 -23.58 -7.94 -3.27
N LEU A 270 -23.81 -7.51 -2.02
CA LEU A 270 -23.70 -6.11 -1.59
C LEU A 270 -22.32 -5.90 -0.98
N VAL A 271 -21.63 -4.87 -1.43
CA VAL A 271 -20.33 -4.46 -0.87
C VAL A 271 -20.45 -3.07 -0.27
N ILE A 272 -20.16 -2.93 1.00
CA ILE A 272 -20.02 -1.66 1.70
C ILE A 272 -18.53 -1.33 1.77
N ASN A 273 -18.13 -0.20 1.17
CA ASN A 273 -16.73 0.15 1.03
C ASN A 273 -16.51 1.65 1.34
N GLY A 274 -16.11 1.97 2.57
CA GLY A 274 -15.90 3.34 3.04
C GLY A 274 -17.18 4.19 3.02
N TRP A 275 -18.34 3.57 3.19
CA TRP A 275 -19.65 4.22 3.18
C TRP A 275 -20.41 3.95 4.48
N HIS A 276 -21.12 4.96 4.94
CA HIS A 276 -22.13 4.83 6.00
C HIS A 276 -23.34 5.70 5.66
N GLY A 277 -24.51 5.24 6.03
CA GLY A 277 -25.74 5.97 5.76
C GLY A 277 -27.00 5.14 5.85
N SER A 278 -28.10 5.70 5.38
CA SER A 278 -29.41 5.04 5.36
C SER A 278 -29.81 4.62 3.95
N VAL A 279 -30.58 3.55 3.88
CA VAL A 279 -31.32 3.07 2.71
C VAL A 279 -32.75 2.74 3.10
N LYS A 280 -33.68 2.65 2.15
CA LYS A 280 -35.05 2.22 2.46
C LYS A 280 -35.08 0.75 2.79
N THR A 281 -34.74 -0.10 1.82
CA THR A 281 -34.79 -1.56 1.94
C THR A 281 -33.54 -2.20 1.38
N VAL A 282 -33.27 -3.43 1.80
CA VAL A 282 -32.18 -4.27 1.26
C VAL A 282 -32.73 -5.68 1.08
N ASP A 283 -32.69 -6.21 -0.15
CA ASP A 283 -33.13 -7.57 -0.45
C ASP A 283 -32.40 -8.22 -1.64
N GLY A 284 -32.65 -9.52 -1.87
CA GLY A 284 -32.13 -10.24 -3.02
C GLY A 284 -30.61 -10.48 -3.04
N PHE A 285 -29.91 -10.22 -1.96
CA PHE A 285 -28.48 -10.50 -1.82
C PHE A 285 -28.24 -11.85 -1.14
N ASN A 286 -27.27 -12.60 -1.66
CA ASN A 286 -26.77 -13.82 -1.05
C ASN A 286 -25.54 -13.54 -0.16
N ASN A 287 -24.82 -12.46 -0.43
CA ASN A 287 -23.64 -12.05 0.30
C ASN A 287 -23.68 -10.56 0.63
N VAL A 288 -23.23 -10.19 1.82
CA VAL A 288 -22.96 -8.82 2.23
C VAL A 288 -21.51 -8.77 2.70
N VAL A 289 -20.71 -7.86 2.14
CA VAL A 289 -19.27 -7.78 2.42
C VAL A 289 -18.94 -6.37 2.92
N PHE A 290 -18.36 -6.29 4.11
CA PHE A 290 -17.79 -5.06 4.65
C PHE A 290 -16.29 -5.03 4.35
N LYS A 291 -15.81 -3.92 3.75
CA LYS A 291 -14.39 -3.74 3.42
C LYS A 291 -13.79 -2.59 4.17
N GLU A 292 -13.84 -1.39 3.59
CA GLU A 292 -13.49 -0.17 4.27
C GLU A 292 -14.69 0.32 5.08
N VAL A 293 -14.50 0.60 6.34
CA VAL A 293 -15.54 1.07 7.25
C VAL A 293 -15.03 2.31 7.97
N VAL A 294 -15.80 3.39 7.91
CA VAL A 294 -15.51 4.58 8.72
C VAL A 294 -15.88 4.28 10.16
N TRP A 295 -14.88 4.28 11.04
CA TRP A 295 -15.11 3.98 12.44
C TRP A 295 -15.95 5.08 13.10
N GLN A 296 -16.99 4.70 13.82
CA GLN A 296 -17.80 5.56 14.64
C GLN A 296 -18.26 4.78 15.88
N ASP A 297 -17.76 5.14 17.05
CA ASP A 297 -18.17 4.48 18.27
C ASP A 297 -19.70 4.60 18.45
N ASN A 298 -20.36 3.46 18.65
CA ASN A 298 -21.83 3.32 18.66
C ASN A 298 -22.54 3.86 17.40
N GLY A 299 -21.81 4.07 16.30
CA GLY A 299 -22.37 4.50 15.01
C GLY A 299 -23.00 3.35 14.24
N LYS A 300 -23.73 3.68 13.16
CA LYS A 300 -24.35 2.72 12.24
C LYS A 300 -23.73 2.85 10.86
N VAL A 301 -23.31 1.73 10.26
CA VAL A 301 -22.78 1.71 8.89
C VAL A 301 -23.92 1.64 7.89
N LEU A 302 -24.73 0.60 7.92
CA LEU A 302 -25.90 0.43 7.08
C LEU A 302 -27.16 0.54 7.93
N ASN A 303 -27.91 1.63 7.78
CA ASN A 303 -29.20 1.85 8.43
C ASN A 303 -30.35 1.61 7.45
N ILE A 304 -31.14 0.57 7.66
CA ILE A 304 -32.30 0.20 6.85
C ILE A 304 -33.53 0.81 7.51
N THR A 305 -34.20 1.74 6.83
CA THR A 305 -35.35 2.50 7.41
C THR A 305 -36.69 1.80 7.23
N ASP A 306 -36.79 0.80 6.39
CA ASP A 306 -37.99 -0.04 6.18
C ASP A 306 -37.59 -1.53 6.27
N GLY A 307 -37.41 -1.99 7.50
CA GLY A 307 -37.03 -3.37 7.80
C GLY A 307 -38.13 -4.37 7.40
N GLU A 308 -39.40 -4.00 7.53
CA GLU A 308 -40.53 -4.91 7.22
C GLU A 308 -40.50 -5.40 5.75
N HIS A 309 -39.95 -4.60 4.83
CA HIS A 309 -39.84 -4.94 3.41
C HIS A 309 -38.41 -5.31 3.00
N SER A 310 -37.54 -5.59 3.98
CA SER A 310 -36.14 -5.98 3.77
C SER A 310 -35.94 -7.46 4.09
N SER A 311 -35.00 -8.11 3.43
CA SER A 311 -34.62 -9.49 3.76
C SER A 311 -33.15 -9.76 3.45
N LEU A 312 -32.40 -10.10 4.49
CA LEU A 312 -31.06 -10.66 4.42
C LEU A 312 -31.04 -12.11 4.92
N LYS A 313 -32.21 -12.77 4.88
CA LYS A 313 -32.37 -14.17 5.29
C LYS A 313 -31.41 -15.07 4.55
N ASP A 314 -30.74 -15.95 5.30
CA ASP A 314 -29.76 -16.92 4.80
C ASP A 314 -28.57 -16.30 4.05
N ALA A 315 -28.40 -14.97 4.11
CA ALA A 315 -27.25 -14.29 3.52
C ALA A 315 -25.95 -14.68 4.24
N GLU A 316 -24.85 -14.73 3.50
CA GLU A 316 -23.50 -14.83 4.05
C GLU A 316 -22.96 -13.42 4.26
N ILE A 317 -22.70 -13.04 5.53
CA ILE A 317 -22.20 -11.70 5.88
C ILE A 317 -20.72 -11.83 6.21
N ASP A 318 -19.89 -11.21 5.40
CA ASP A 318 -18.44 -11.21 5.56
C ASP A 318 -17.96 -9.90 6.21
N ALA A 319 -17.61 -10.03 7.49
CA ALA A 319 -16.96 -9.02 8.32
C ALA A 319 -15.57 -9.51 8.79
N SER A 320 -14.95 -10.43 8.05
CA SER A 320 -13.70 -11.09 8.45
C SER A 320 -12.44 -10.29 8.14
N HIS A 321 -12.54 -9.26 7.28
CA HIS A 321 -11.41 -8.45 6.84
C HIS A 321 -11.83 -6.98 6.71
N ILE A 322 -12.32 -6.41 7.81
CA ILE A 322 -12.69 -5.00 7.85
C ILE A 322 -11.43 -4.13 7.92
N HIS A 323 -11.40 -3.08 7.12
CA HIS A 323 -10.42 -2.02 7.24
C HIS A 323 -11.10 -0.75 7.76
N PHE A 324 -10.58 -0.20 8.86
CA PHE A 324 -10.96 1.12 9.35
C PHE A 324 -9.99 2.17 8.83
N ASP A 325 -10.52 3.29 8.37
CA ASP A 325 -9.75 4.37 7.76
C ASP A 325 -8.84 5.14 8.75
N ASP A 326 -9.20 5.12 10.03
CA ASP A 326 -8.45 5.74 11.12
C ASP A 326 -8.43 4.84 12.36
N ALA A 327 -7.27 4.77 13.01
CA ALA A 327 -7.05 3.99 14.22
C ALA A 327 -7.16 4.82 15.52
N SER A 328 -7.23 6.15 15.42
CA SER A 328 -7.01 7.05 16.57
C SER A 328 -8.05 6.93 17.68
N ASP A 329 -9.26 6.51 17.34
CA ASP A 329 -10.41 6.46 18.27
C ASP A 329 -10.88 5.02 18.57
N ILE A 330 -10.11 3.98 18.15
CA ILE A 330 -10.48 2.58 18.35
C ILE A 330 -9.83 2.07 19.63
N ASN A 331 -10.65 1.53 20.54
CA ASN A 331 -10.18 0.92 21.80
C ASN A 331 -10.72 -0.49 21.98
N ASP A 332 -10.08 -1.25 22.86
CA ASP A 332 -10.59 -2.57 23.27
C ASP A 332 -11.98 -2.46 23.86
N ASN A 333 -12.87 -3.37 23.47
CA ASN A 333 -14.28 -3.45 23.83
C ASN A 333 -15.19 -2.37 23.21
N ASP A 334 -14.68 -1.52 22.33
CA ASP A 334 -15.53 -0.65 21.53
C ASP A 334 -16.39 -1.46 20.57
N SER A 335 -17.51 -0.93 20.16
CA SER A 335 -18.42 -1.59 19.23
C SER A 335 -19.08 -0.61 18.28
N MET A 336 -19.44 -1.10 17.10
CA MET A 336 -20.25 -0.37 16.15
C MET A 336 -21.30 -1.27 15.51
N ILE A 337 -22.36 -0.68 15.00
CA ILE A 337 -23.43 -1.40 14.32
C ILE A 337 -23.14 -1.43 12.83
N LEU A 338 -22.88 -2.62 12.28
CA LEU A 338 -22.67 -2.80 10.85
C LEU A 338 -24.00 -2.76 10.07
N ILE A 339 -25.05 -3.38 10.60
CA ILE A 339 -26.40 -3.37 10.02
C ILE A 339 -27.43 -3.10 11.12
N HIS A 340 -28.27 -2.10 10.89
CA HIS A 340 -29.45 -1.82 11.68
C HIS A 340 -30.67 -1.80 10.78
N ALA A 341 -31.78 -2.41 11.20
CA ALA A 341 -33.04 -2.34 10.48
C ALA A 341 -34.15 -1.83 11.42
N GLU A 342 -34.80 -0.74 11.03
CA GLU A 342 -35.95 -0.21 11.78
C GLU A 342 -37.18 -1.11 11.58
N ASN A 343 -37.89 -1.36 12.68
CA ASN A 343 -39.14 -2.12 12.69
C ASN A 343 -39.01 -3.58 12.17
N ASP A 344 -37.84 -4.17 12.26
CA ASP A 344 -37.60 -5.57 11.87
C ASP A 344 -37.40 -6.43 13.13
N ASP A 345 -38.03 -7.61 13.17
CA ASP A 345 -37.78 -8.65 14.17
C ASP A 345 -36.66 -9.63 13.78
N ASN A 346 -35.92 -9.33 12.69
CA ASN A 346 -34.66 -9.86 12.24
C ASN A 346 -34.61 -11.25 11.63
N GLU A 347 -34.67 -11.27 10.36
CA GLU A 347 -34.16 -12.38 9.58
C GLU A 347 -32.62 -12.47 9.59
N LEU A 348 -31.88 -11.46 10.10
CA LEU A 348 -30.42 -11.48 10.32
C LEU A 348 -29.96 -12.66 11.20
N SER A 349 -30.81 -13.14 12.12
CA SER A 349 -30.49 -14.30 12.97
C SER A 349 -30.30 -15.60 12.19
N SER A 350 -30.78 -15.68 10.95
CA SER A 350 -30.60 -16.83 10.05
C SER A 350 -29.36 -16.70 9.16
N SER A 351 -28.71 -15.55 9.13
CA SER A 351 -27.54 -15.27 8.32
C SER A 351 -26.31 -16.01 8.83
N LYS A 352 -25.38 -16.33 7.92
CA LYS A 352 -24.07 -16.88 8.25
C LYS A 352 -23.09 -15.73 8.37
N ILE A 353 -22.59 -15.49 9.58
CA ILE A 353 -21.67 -14.39 9.86
C ILE A 353 -20.24 -14.92 9.88
N GLN A 354 -19.38 -14.34 9.09
CA GLN A 354 -17.93 -14.54 9.15
C GLN A 354 -17.31 -13.33 9.83
N SER A 355 -16.59 -13.58 10.92
CA SER A 355 -15.83 -12.57 11.67
C SER A 355 -14.35 -12.85 11.55
N GLY A 356 -13.54 -11.86 11.74
CA GLY A 356 -12.08 -11.99 11.70
C GLY A 356 -11.37 -10.72 12.12
N ASN A 357 -10.08 -10.71 11.84
CA ASN A 357 -9.21 -9.59 12.17
C ASN A 357 -9.56 -8.35 11.35
N PHE A 358 -9.37 -7.20 11.96
CA PHE A 358 -9.45 -5.93 11.26
C PHE A 358 -8.07 -5.28 11.13
N THR A 359 -7.96 -4.33 10.21
CA THR A 359 -6.84 -3.39 10.14
C THR A 359 -7.37 -1.97 10.26
N ALA A 360 -6.56 -1.05 10.82
CA ALA A 360 -6.91 0.36 10.88
C ALA A 360 -5.69 1.21 10.53
N GLY A 361 -5.84 2.10 9.55
CA GLY A 361 -4.72 2.82 8.98
C GLY A 361 -3.62 1.87 8.46
N VAL A 362 -2.36 2.23 8.63
CA VAL A 362 -1.18 1.41 8.30
C VAL A 362 -0.56 0.75 9.54
N ALA A 363 -0.90 1.22 10.74
CA ALA A 363 -0.17 0.89 11.96
C ALA A 363 -0.89 -0.09 12.88
N VAL A 364 -2.20 -0.32 12.71
CA VAL A 364 -3.03 -1.07 13.64
C VAL A 364 -3.65 -2.30 12.99
N GLU A 365 -3.66 -3.39 13.70
CA GLU A 365 -4.49 -4.56 13.44
C GLU A 365 -5.07 -5.07 14.76
N GLY A 366 -6.15 -5.83 14.68
CA GLY A 366 -6.78 -6.37 15.86
C GLY A 366 -7.78 -7.47 15.57
N ASP A 367 -8.27 -8.07 16.64
CA ASP A 367 -9.30 -9.10 16.60
C ASP A 367 -10.67 -8.46 16.78
N GLY A 368 -11.63 -8.87 15.96
CA GLY A 368 -13.01 -8.43 16.06
C GLY A 368 -14.00 -9.56 15.86
N GLU A 369 -15.20 -9.36 16.37
CA GLU A 369 -16.31 -10.32 16.27
C GLU A 369 -17.58 -9.61 15.82
N ALA A 370 -18.17 -10.08 14.73
CA ALA A 370 -19.51 -9.67 14.32
C ALA A 370 -20.54 -10.64 14.85
N LYS A 371 -21.58 -10.14 15.52
CA LYS A 371 -22.67 -10.94 16.09
C LYS A 371 -23.99 -10.18 16.01
N VAL A 372 -25.10 -10.96 16.00
CA VAL A 372 -26.44 -10.35 16.06
C VAL A 372 -26.82 -10.13 17.52
N GLU A 373 -27.08 -8.87 17.90
CA GLU A 373 -27.53 -8.46 19.21
C GLU A 373 -28.74 -7.53 19.09
N ASN A 374 -29.83 -7.83 19.80
CA ASN A 374 -31.06 -7.04 19.82
C ASN A 374 -31.58 -6.66 18.42
N GLY A 375 -31.22 -7.44 17.43
CA GLY A 375 -31.65 -7.17 16.10
C GLY A 375 -30.64 -6.51 15.18
N ASP A 376 -29.60 -6.02 15.69
CA ASP A 376 -28.52 -5.39 14.96
C ASP A 376 -27.37 -6.37 14.72
N LEU A 377 -26.68 -6.22 13.60
CA LEU A 377 -25.35 -6.81 13.41
C LEU A 377 -24.32 -5.87 14.05
N VAL A 378 -23.79 -6.28 15.18
CA VAL A 378 -22.79 -5.53 15.93
C VAL A 378 -21.40 -6.10 15.69
N TYR A 379 -20.43 -5.25 15.40
CA TYR A 379 -19.01 -5.59 15.37
C TYR A 379 -18.34 -5.08 16.64
N GLN A 380 -17.75 -5.98 17.40
CA GLN A 380 -17.07 -5.67 18.67
C GLN A 380 -15.57 -5.89 18.52
N ILE A 381 -14.79 -4.94 19.01
CA ILE A 381 -13.33 -5.02 19.10
C ILE A 381 -12.94 -5.87 20.30
N ASN A 382 -12.16 -6.92 20.11
CA ASN A 382 -11.72 -7.87 21.15
C ASN A 382 -10.23 -7.76 21.49
N GLY A 383 -9.47 -6.98 20.76
CA GLY A 383 -8.06 -6.74 20.98
C GLY A 383 -7.45 -5.89 19.87
N ILE A 384 -6.55 -4.98 20.25
CA ILE A 384 -5.81 -4.15 19.31
C ILE A 384 -4.31 -4.28 19.54
N HIS A 385 -3.54 -4.29 18.48
CA HIS A 385 -2.09 -4.33 18.53
C HIS A 385 -1.47 -3.68 17.29
N ALA A 386 -0.17 -3.38 17.37
CA ALA A 386 0.54 -2.84 16.23
C ALA A 386 0.52 -3.83 15.05
N ALA A 387 0.22 -3.33 13.86
CA ALA A 387 0.18 -4.15 12.65
C ALA A 387 1.56 -4.80 12.39
N LYS A 388 1.57 -6.05 11.94
CA LYS A 388 2.79 -6.84 11.71
C LYS A 388 3.80 -6.14 10.81
N GLN A 389 3.32 -5.43 9.80
CA GLN A 389 4.19 -4.68 8.88
C GLN A 389 4.98 -3.55 9.56
N THR A 390 4.55 -3.04 10.74
CA THR A 390 5.27 -2.00 11.49
C THR A 390 6.65 -2.48 11.95
N LYS A 391 6.86 -3.79 12.04
CA LYS A 391 8.18 -4.37 12.31
C LYS A 391 9.23 -3.96 11.28
N LEU A 392 8.87 -3.77 10.00
CA LEU A 392 9.77 -3.26 8.96
C LEU A 392 10.35 -1.89 9.33
N VAL A 393 9.54 -1.06 10.00
CA VAL A 393 9.93 0.29 10.45
C VAL A 393 10.92 0.20 11.61
N ALA A 394 10.66 -0.70 12.59
CA ALA A 394 11.59 -0.97 13.69
C ALA A 394 12.94 -1.53 13.20
N GLU A 395 12.89 -2.39 12.19
CA GLU A 395 14.09 -2.93 11.54
C GLU A 395 14.92 -1.86 10.85
N ASN A 396 14.29 -0.93 10.15
CA ASN A 396 14.99 0.22 9.57
C ASN A 396 15.72 1.02 10.66
N ARG A 397 15.10 1.20 11.81
CA ARG A 397 15.72 1.89 12.94
C ARG A 397 16.99 1.19 13.43
N ALA A 398 16.96 -0.14 13.58
CA ALA A 398 18.13 -0.95 13.93
C ALA A 398 19.24 -0.89 12.87
N VAL A 399 18.84 -0.96 11.59
CA VAL A 399 19.74 -0.80 10.44
C VAL A 399 20.48 0.52 10.48
N ALA A 400 19.77 1.60 10.77
CA ALA A 400 20.32 2.95 10.84
C ALA A 400 21.42 3.06 11.91
N ALA A 401 21.18 2.50 13.11
CA ALA A 401 22.18 2.43 14.17
C ALA A 401 23.39 1.58 13.77
N ALA A 402 23.17 0.42 13.14
CA ALA A 402 24.23 -0.44 12.64
C ALA A 402 25.10 0.26 11.58
N PHE A 403 24.51 1.09 10.73
CA PHE A 403 25.23 1.83 9.70
C PHE A 403 26.09 2.95 10.30
N ILE A 404 25.60 3.68 11.29
CA ILE A 404 26.41 4.66 12.05
C ILE A 404 27.58 3.97 12.75
N ASN A 405 27.39 2.78 13.31
CA ASN A 405 28.46 2.02 13.94
C ASN A 405 29.61 1.69 12.97
N GLN A 406 29.30 1.45 11.68
CA GLN A 406 30.34 1.26 10.66
C GLN A 406 31.15 2.54 10.41
N GLY A 407 30.55 3.73 10.53
CA GLY A 407 31.27 5.00 10.53
C GLY A 407 32.25 5.11 11.69
N THR A 408 31.87 4.67 12.90
CA THR A 408 32.79 4.63 14.05
C THR A 408 33.98 3.70 13.81
N ASP A 409 33.76 2.56 13.15
CA ASP A 409 34.83 1.64 12.76
C ASP A 409 35.84 2.34 11.85
N LEU A 410 35.38 3.13 10.86
CA LEU A 410 36.24 3.88 9.95
C LEU A 410 37.11 4.92 10.69
N ILE A 411 36.58 5.59 11.72
CA ILE A 411 37.34 6.56 12.53
C ILE A 411 38.49 5.85 13.27
N SER A 412 38.19 4.74 13.95
CA SER A 412 39.22 3.93 14.64
C SER A 412 40.25 3.41 13.66
N ASP A 413 39.85 2.95 12.48
CA ASP A 413 40.77 2.49 11.43
C ASP A 413 41.67 3.61 10.91
N SER A 414 41.12 4.81 10.79
CA SER A 414 41.90 5.98 10.37
C SER A 414 42.97 6.36 11.41
N LEU A 415 42.64 6.27 12.70
CA LEU A 415 43.66 6.47 13.77
C LEU A 415 44.74 5.38 13.71
N ASP A 416 44.38 4.12 13.54
CA ASP A 416 45.34 3.03 13.38
C ASP A 416 46.23 3.22 12.15
N ALA A 417 45.67 3.69 11.01
CA ALA A 417 46.45 3.96 9.80
C ALA A 417 47.42 5.14 9.98
N LEU A 418 46.98 6.21 10.67
CA LEU A 418 47.82 7.35 10.98
C LEU A 418 48.98 6.98 11.92
N SER A 419 48.80 6.01 12.82
CA SER A 419 49.84 5.55 13.72
C SER A 419 50.87 4.63 13.05
N ARG A 420 50.55 4.02 11.93
CA ARG A 420 51.50 3.22 11.11
C ARG A 420 52.38 4.06 10.19
N ASP A 421 52.09 5.35 10.10
CA ASP A 421 52.85 6.33 9.31
C ASP A 421 53.84 7.00 10.22
N ASP A 422 55.14 6.62 10.14
CA ASP A 422 56.24 7.11 10.98
C ASP A 422 56.63 8.59 10.72
N SER A 423 55.86 9.31 9.88
CA SER A 423 56.06 10.74 9.62
C SER A 423 55.39 11.59 10.72
N TYR A 424 56.06 12.70 11.09
CA TYR A 424 55.55 13.65 12.09
C TYR A 424 55.34 15.04 11.46
N GLY A 425 54.36 15.77 12.01
CA GLY A 425 53.98 17.09 11.51
C GLY A 425 52.50 17.20 11.24
N ILE A 426 52.11 18.21 10.50
CA ILE A 426 50.72 18.40 10.09
C ILE A 426 50.35 17.36 9.04
N LYS A 427 49.30 16.64 9.28
CA LYS A 427 48.77 15.61 8.39
C LYS A 427 47.36 15.97 7.89
N THR A 428 47.09 15.67 6.62
CA THR A 428 45.72 15.59 6.11
C THR A 428 45.45 14.17 5.64
N PHE A 429 44.24 13.69 5.84
CA PHE A 429 43.89 12.34 5.42
C PHE A 429 42.46 12.29 4.84
N ALA A 430 42.26 11.33 3.97
CA ALA A 430 40.94 10.97 3.46
C ALA A 430 40.84 9.44 3.42
N ALA A 431 39.75 8.91 3.95
CA ALA A 431 39.48 7.48 3.91
C ALA A 431 38.07 7.20 3.38
N VAL A 432 37.92 6.11 2.64
CA VAL A 432 36.66 5.62 2.11
C VAL A 432 36.52 4.14 2.46
N GLN A 433 35.41 3.77 3.06
CA GLN A 433 35.06 2.39 3.34
C GLN A 433 33.80 1.99 2.61
N GLY A 434 33.90 0.94 1.79
CA GLY A 434 32.74 0.21 1.29
C GLY A 434 32.40 -0.95 2.21
N ASN A 435 31.12 -1.22 2.40
CA ASN A 435 30.67 -2.32 3.24
C ASN A 435 29.50 -3.07 2.62
N ARG A 436 29.43 -4.37 2.91
CA ARG A 436 28.29 -5.22 2.68
C ARG A 436 28.10 -6.10 3.91
N SER A 437 27.07 -5.80 4.68
CA SER A 437 26.82 -6.46 5.97
C SER A 437 25.43 -7.06 6.00
N LYS A 438 25.30 -8.15 6.74
CA LYS A 438 24.05 -8.77 7.15
C LYS A 438 24.04 -8.82 8.68
N TYR A 439 22.90 -8.47 9.26
CA TYR A 439 22.64 -8.59 10.70
C TYR A 439 21.47 -9.55 10.91
N ASP A 440 21.59 -10.44 11.90
CA ASP A 440 20.56 -11.40 12.29
C ASP A 440 19.89 -10.92 13.59
N VAL A 441 18.87 -10.09 13.46
CA VAL A 441 18.17 -9.42 14.57
C VAL A 441 16.69 -9.88 14.64
N ASN A 442 16.44 -11.18 14.68
CA ASN A 442 15.12 -11.78 14.49
C ASN A 442 14.53 -11.58 13.09
N SER A 443 15.32 -11.12 12.14
CA SER A 443 15.04 -10.96 10.72
C SER A 443 16.33 -10.79 9.93
N ASP A 444 16.28 -11.03 8.63
CA ASP A 444 17.43 -10.86 7.74
C ASP A 444 17.55 -9.40 7.29
N ILE A 445 18.43 -8.64 7.91
CA ILE A 445 18.74 -7.26 7.49
C ILE A 445 20.04 -7.24 6.68
N LYS A 446 19.99 -6.68 5.49
CA LYS A 446 21.15 -6.48 4.61
C LYS A 446 21.42 -5.00 4.39
N ILE A 447 22.67 -4.58 4.58
CA ILE A 447 23.14 -3.21 4.38
C ILE A 447 24.26 -3.23 3.34
N ASN A 448 24.17 -2.39 2.32
CA ASN A 448 25.24 -2.09 1.38
C ASN A 448 25.47 -0.58 1.38
N GLY A 449 26.68 -0.14 1.65
CA GLY A 449 26.94 1.29 1.72
C GLY A 449 28.42 1.63 1.66
N TRP A 450 28.66 2.91 1.71
CA TRP A 450 30.00 3.47 1.82
C TRP A 450 30.01 4.58 2.87
N SER A 451 31.15 4.76 3.50
CA SER A 451 31.44 5.82 4.47
C SER A 451 32.73 6.52 4.06
N THR A 452 32.79 7.81 4.26
CA THR A 452 33.98 8.62 3.96
C THR A 452 34.30 9.47 5.17
N ILE A 453 35.58 9.63 5.44
CA ILE A 453 36.12 10.58 6.41
C ILE A 453 37.21 11.42 5.75
N VAL A 454 37.19 12.72 6.00
CA VAL A 454 38.25 13.65 5.58
C VAL A 454 38.66 14.45 6.81
N GLY A 455 39.95 14.51 7.08
CA GLY A 455 40.43 15.16 8.29
C GLY A 455 41.80 15.79 8.15
N ALA A 456 42.13 16.56 9.17
CA ALA A 456 43.47 17.17 9.35
C ALA A 456 43.84 17.13 10.83
N GLY A 457 45.12 16.99 11.09
CA GLY A 457 45.64 16.93 12.45
C GLY A 457 47.14 17.15 12.51
N ASN A 458 47.69 16.84 13.67
CA ASN A 458 49.12 16.91 13.91
C ASN A 458 49.58 15.67 14.63
N ALA A 459 50.79 15.20 14.29
CA ALA A 459 51.47 14.13 14.98
C ALA A 459 52.86 14.60 15.44
N GLU A 460 53.16 14.43 16.71
CA GLU A 460 54.40 14.87 17.33
C GLU A 460 55.08 13.72 18.09
N LYS A 461 56.40 13.65 17.97
CA LYS A 461 57.24 12.77 18.78
C LYS A 461 58.08 13.60 19.77
N PHE A 462 57.93 13.25 21.02
CA PHE A 462 58.67 13.92 22.12
C PHE A 462 60.05 13.31 22.31
N SER A 463 60.96 14.10 22.92
CA SER A 463 62.35 13.71 23.16
C SER A 463 62.49 12.43 24.00
N GLY A 464 61.46 12.04 24.74
CA GLY A 464 61.40 10.79 25.53
C GLY A 464 61.00 9.54 24.72
N GLY A 465 60.64 9.70 23.45
CA GLY A 465 60.17 8.62 22.59
C GLY A 465 58.64 8.47 22.57
N ASP A 466 57.91 9.22 23.39
CA ASP A 466 56.45 9.24 23.40
C ASP A 466 55.92 9.95 22.15
N GLU A 467 54.73 9.54 21.68
CA GLU A 467 54.10 10.09 20.49
C GLU A 467 52.67 10.55 20.84
N PHE A 468 52.24 11.67 20.24
CA PHE A 468 50.92 12.19 20.39
C PHE A 468 50.38 12.66 19.03
N ALA A 469 49.23 12.16 18.63
CA ALA A 469 48.53 12.57 17.44
C ALA A 469 47.11 12.99 17.80
N TRP A 470 46.62 14.06 17.15
CA TRP A 470 45.27 14.52 17.26
C TRP A 470 44.78 15.06 15.93
N GLY A 471 43.47 15.05 15.73
CA GLY A 471 42.88 15.61 14.49
C GLY A 471 41.41 15.88 14.63
N VAL A 472 40.95 16.65 13.67
CA VAL A 472 39.54 16.96 13.43
C VAL A 472 39.12 16.33 12.10
N PHE A 473 37.87 15.93 12.01
CA PHE A 473 37.38 15.29 10.79
C PHE A 473 35.92 15.64 10.50
N TYR A 474 35.58 15.56 9.22
CA TYR A 474 34.24 15.48 8.70
C TYR A 474 33.97 14.06 8.23
N GLU A 475 32.77 13.54 8.47
CA GLU A 475 32.34 12.23 8.03
C GLU A 475 31.03 12.29 7.23
N ASN A 476 30.89 11.38 6.28
CA ASN A 476 29.68 11.16 5.51
C ASN A 476 29.52 9.69 5.18
N GLY A 477 28.29 9.20 5.19
CA GLY A 477 27.97 7.86 4.72
C GLY A 477 26.66 7.82 3.95
N SER A 478 26.62 6.93 2.98
CA SER A 478 25.40 6.63 2.20
C SER A 478 25.27 5.13 1.99
N GLY A 479 24.09 4.61 2.18
CA GLY A 479 23.83 3.18 2.04
C GLY A 479 22.38 2.88 1.70
N ASN A 480 22.16 1.67 1.22
CA ASN A 480 20.85 1.09 1.01
C ASN A 480 20.71 -0.14 1.89
N TYR A 481 19.49 -0.37 2.34
CA TYR A 481 19.17 -1.55 3.13
C TYR A 481 18.02 -2.33 2.55
N ARG A 482 17.91 -3.58 3.00
CA ARG A 482 16.80 -4.46 2.70
C ARG A 482 16.51 -5.35 3.89
N THR A 483 15.24 -5.43 4.26
CA THR A 483 14.74 -6.32 5.30
C THR A 483 13.79 -7.36 4.72
N TYR A 484 13.74 -8.53 5.33
CA TYR A 484 12.86 -9.62 4.94
C TYR A 484 12.22 -10.23 6.17
N ASN A 485 10.89 -10.26 6.17
CA ASN A 485 10.09 -10.88 7.21
C ASN A 485 9.07 -11.84 6.61
N GLU A 486 8.76 -12.89 7.36
CA GLU A 486 7.69 -13.82 7.06
C GLU A 486 6.75 -13.89 8.28
N PHE A 487 5.48 -13.54 8.07
CA PHE A 487 4.43 -13.64 9.08
C PHE A 487 3.29 -14.46 8.52
N ASN A 488 2.97 -15.60 9.15
CA ASN A 488 1.85 -16.45 8.77
C ASN A 488 1.76 -16.77 7.27
N ASP A 489 2.88 -17.18 6.66
CA ASP A 489 3.03 -17.44 5.22
C ASP A 489 2.95 -16.16 4.31
N GLU A 490 2.94 -14.96 4.87
CA GLU A 490 3.06 -13.71 4.14
C GLU A 490 4.47 -13.13 4.26
N PHE A 491 5.04 -12.74 3.10
CA PHE A 491 6.37 -12.15 3.02
C PHE A 491 6.26 -10.62 2.95
N PHE A 492 6.90 -9.97 3.90
CA PHE A 492 7.05 -8.51 3.91
C PHE A 492 8.51 -8.16 3.62
N ARG A 493 8.70 -7.21 2.71
CA ARG A 493 10.01 -6.71 2.33
C ARG A 493 10.03 -5.20 2.46
N GLY A 494 11.00 -4.67 3.23
CA GLY A 494 11.32 -3.25 3.29
C GLY A 494 12.62 -2.97 2.54
N ASP A 495 12.61 -1.99 1.65
CA ASP A 495 13.79 -1.42 1.01
C ASP A 495 13.88 0.06 1.38
N GLY A 496 15.07 0.61 1.46
CA GLY A 496 15.25 2.03 1.73
C GLY A 496 16.69 2.50 1.69
N SER A 497 16.89 3.78 2.01
CA SER A 497 18.17 4.44 2.00
C SER A 497 18.55 5.04 3.35
N LEU A 498 19.85 5.18 3.57
CA LEU A 498 20.46 5.75 4.77
C LEU A 498 21.53 6.75 4.36
N VAL A 499 21.52 7.92 4.97
CA VAL A 499 22.55 8.94 4.78
C VAL A 499 22.90 9.54 6.14
N TYR A 500 24.18 9.62 6.48
CA TYR A 500 24.61 10.39 7.63
C TYR A 500 25.70 11.39 7.27
N ASN A 501 25.76 12.50 8.02
CA ASN A 501 26.77 13.53 7.94
C ASN A 501 27.12 13.99 9.35
N GLY A 502 28.39 14.15 9.60
CA GLY A 502 28.83 14.57 10.92
C GLY A 502 30.27 15.05 10.91
N GLY A 503 30.80 15.22 12.11
CA GLY A 503 32.18 15.55 12.31
C GLY A 503 32.61 15.28 13.73
N GLY A 504 33.90 15.35 13.97
CA GLY A 504 34.42 15.03 15.29
C GLY A 504 35.91 15.33 15.45
N VAL A 505 36.39 14.86 16.57
CA VAL A 505 37.82 14.96 16.98
C VAL A 505 38.31 13.58 17.38
N ALA A 506 39.59 13.31 17.16
CA ALA A 506 40.22 12.09 17.56
C ALA A 506 41.65 12.35 18.07
N ALA A 507 42.13 11.52 18.99
CA ALA A 507 43.46 11.61 19.53
C ALA A 507 44.01 10.23 19.89
N ARG A 508 45.34 10.07 19.80
CA ARG A 508 46.10 8.91 20.21
C ARG A 508 47.40 9.34 20.90
N TYR A 509 47.68 8.75 22.03
CA TYR A 509 48.94 8.87 22.72
C TYR A 509 49.58 7.50 22.83
N GLU A 510 50.88 7.40 22.49
CA GLU A 510 51.66 6.17 22.59
C GLU A 510 52.97 6.50 23.33
N ASN A 511 53.28 5.72 24.36
CA ASN A 511 54.52 5.92 25.10
C ASN A 511 55.71 5.17 24.45
N ALA A 512 56.95 5.45 24.88
CA ALA A 512 58.17 4.84 24.37
C ALA A 512 58.22 3.31 24.47
N HIS A 513 57.34 2.67 25.25
CA HIS A 513 57.23 1.22 25.41
C HIS A 513 56.09 0.61 24.53
N GLY A 514 55.53 1.41 23.64
CA GLY A 514 54.47 0.98 22.72
C GLY A 514 53.08 0.84 23.38
N VAL A 515 52.88 1.28 24.63
CA VAL A 515 51.57 1.31 25.25
C VAL A 515 50.83 2.56 24.78
N TYR A 516 49.65 2.41 24.24
CA TYR A 516 48.87 3.53 23.74
C TYR A 516 47.46 3.60 24.28
N THR A 517 46.90 4.81 24.22
CA THR A 517 45.49 5.09 24.39
C THR A 517 44.99 5.90 23.20
N GLU A 518 43.77 5.63 22.77
CA GLU A 518 43.11 6.39 21.71
C GLU A 518 41.69 6.76 22.08
N SER A 519 41.19 7.83 21.53
CA SER A 519 39.82 8.25 21.76
C SER A 519 39.29 9.08 20.60
N SER A 520 37.98 9.10 20.44
CA SER A 520 37.29 10.03 19.54
C SER A 520 35.93 10.45 20.09
N LEU A 521 35.51 11.65 19.67
CA LEU A 521 34.16 12.18 19.87
C LEU A 521 33.61 12.63 18.52
N ARG A 522 32.36 12.33 18.27
CA ARG A 522 31.68 12.73 17.02
C ARG A 522 30.22 13.08 17.25
N ALA A 523 29.67 13.89 16.37
CA ALA A 523 28.23 14.20 16.32
C ALA A 523 27.80 14.47 14.89
N GLY A 524 26.53 14.22 14.58
CA GLY A 524 25.98 14.43 13.26
C GLY A 524 24.50 14.18 13.17
N MET A 525 24.04 14.15 11.92
CA MET A 525 22.65 13.86 11.57
C MET A 525 22.57 12.61 10.69
N LEU A 526 21.62 11.77 11.00
CA LEU A 526 21.23 10.59 10.24
C LEU A 526 19.87 10.82 9.61
N LYS A 527 19.76 10.53 8.32
CA LYS A 527 18.48 10.39 7.62
C LYS A 527 18.28 8.95 7.23
N SER A 528 17.08 8.44 7.43
CA SER A 528 16.64 7.14 6.95
C SER A 528 15.33 7.27 6.21
N GLU A 529 15.23 6.63 5.06
CA GLU A 529 14.06 6.61 4.21
C GLU A 529 13.64 5.15 4.00
N MET A 530 12.35 4.90 4.00
CA MET A 530 11.78 3.63 3.57
C MET A 530 10.93 3.87 2.32
N ASP A 531 11.19 3.09 1.29
CA ASP A 531 10.36 3.07 0.10
C ASP A 531 8.99 2.46 0.45
N LYS A 532 8.04 2.59 -0.45
CA LYS A 532 6.64 2.15 -0.33
C LYS A 532 6.50 0.67 0.06
N ALA A 533 6.71 0.37 1.33
CA ALA A 533 6.70 -0.98 1.88
C ALA A 533 5.55 -1.24 2.87
N LEU A 534 4.83 -0.19 3.25
CA LEU A 534 3.67 -0.27 4.13
C LEU A 534 2.41 -0.11 3.30
N HIS A 535 1.35 -0.82 3.68
CA HIS A 535 0.07 -0.82 2.98
C HIS A 535 -1.06 -0.60 3.98
N ASP A 536 -2.06 0.16 3.59
CA ASP A 536 -3.33 0.15 4.31
C ASP A 536 -4.26 -0.96 3.79
N GLY A 537 -5.42 -1.12 4.40
CA GLY A 537 -6.39 -2.13 3.98
C GLY A 537 -7.00 -1.89 2.60
N SER A 538 -6.91 -0.67 2.06
CA SER A 538 -7.30 -0.35 0.68
C SER A 538 -6.25 -0.81 -0.33
N GLY A 539 -5.04 -1.13 0.12
CA GLY A 539 -3.88 -1.48 -0.68
C GLY A 539 -3.08 -0.27 -1.18
N ALA A 540 -3.31 0.93 -0.60
CA ALA A 540 -2.45 2.09 -0.87
C ALA A 540 -1.08 1.89 -0.22
N GLU A 541 -0.03 2.27 -0.95
CA GLU A 541 1.36 2.07 -0.55
C GLU A 541 1.94 3.32 0.09
N TYR A 542 2.64 3.15 1.21
CA TYR A 542 3.25 4.23 1.98
C TYR A 542 4.74 3.98 2.22
N GLY A 543 5.50 5.06 2.20
CA GLY A 543 6.88 5.15 2.69
C GLY A 543 6.98 6.22 3.77
N TYR A 544 8.18 6.43 4.31
CA TYR A 544 8.44 7.50 5.28
C TYR A 544 9.88 7.98 5.25
N ASP A 545 10.09 9.17 5.81
CA ASP A 545 11.38 9.77 6.09
C ASP A 545 11.55 10.00 7.59
N SER A 546 12.75 9.74 8.12
CA SER A 546 13.12 10.02 9.51
C SER A 546 14.49 10.71 9.58
N SER A 547 14.65 11.63 10.54
CA SER A 547 15.89 12.36 10.75
C SER A 547 16.22 12.45 12.23
N SER A 548 17.36 11.90 12.63
CA SER A 548 17.80 11.84 14.03
C SER A 548 19.23 12.38 14.20
N ALA A 549 19.49 13.11 15.27
CA ALA A 549 20.86 13.40 15.64
C ALA A 549 21.54 12.14 16.23
N TYR A 550 22.84 12.04 16.03
CA TYR A 550 23.66 11.01 16.69
C TYR A 550 24.90 11.60 17.32
N TYR A 551 25.35 10.94 18.40
CA TYR A 551 26.54 11.25 19.14
C TYR A 551 27.34 9.97 19.33
N GLY A 552 28.65 10.03 19.16
CA GLY A 552 29.50 8.86 19.33
C GLY A 552 30.78 9.20 20.10
N ALA A 553 31.22 8.23 20.88
CA ALA A 553 32.50 8.27 21.56
C ALA A 553 33.20 6.92 21.42
N HIS A 554 34.50 6.92 21.31
CA HIS A 554 35.27 5.69 21.45
C HIS A 554 36.50 5.93 22.31
N ILE A 555 36.91 4.89 23.02
CA ILE A 555 38.16 4.82 23.79
C ILE A 555 38.82 3.47 23.55
N GLY A 556 40.12 3.48 23.30
CA GLY A 556 40.94 2.28 23.12
C GLY A 556 42.19 2.32 23.98
N ILE A 557 42.65 1.14 24.34
CA ILE A 557 43.96 0.92 24.97
C ILE A 557 44.59 -0.29 24.28
N GLY A 558 45.91 -0.22 24.07
CA GLY A 558 46.63 -1.33 23.48
C GLY A 558 48.13 -1.22 23.72
N GLN A 559 48.84 -2.22 23.24
CA GLN A 559 50.29 -2.26 23.28
C GLN A 559 50.84 -2.83 21.97
N VAL A 560 51.72 -2.06 21.36
CA VAL A 560 52.52 -2.49 20.20
C VAL A 560 53.83 -3.13 20.75
N ILE A 561 53.94 -4.42 20.57
CA ILE A 561 55.10 -5.22 21.03
C ILE A 561 55.97 -5.51 19.82
N GLN A 562 57.21 -4.98 19.80
CA GLN A 562 58.15 -5.30 18.75
C GLN A 562 58.63 -6.75 18.87
N LEU A 563 58.49 -7.54 17.82
CA LEU A 563 58.98 -8.94 17.74
C LEU A 563 60.37 -8.99 17.09
N SER A 564 60.61 -8.11 16.13
CA SER A 564 61.89 -7.91 15.44
C SER A 564 61.91 -6.50 14.86
N ASP A 565 63.00 -6.09 14.24
CA ASP A 565 63.10 -4.79 13.57
C ASP A 565 62.03 -4.62 12.48
N ASP A 566 61.60 -5.73 11.85
CA ASP A 566 60.68 -5.76 10.71
C ASP A 566 59.26 -6.24 11.10
N SER A 567 58.98 -6.56 12.36
CA SER A 567 57.65 -7.08 12.74
C SER A 567 57.22 -6.70 14.15
N SER A 568 55.91 -6.50 14.33
CA SER A 568 55.29 -6.21 15.63
C SER A 568 53.94 -6.88 15.79
N VAL A 569 53.51 -7.02 17.03
CA VAL A 569 52.16 -7.42 17.41
C VAL A 569 51.53 -6.27 18.19
N ASP A 570 50.36 -5.86 17.76
CA ASP A 570 49.47 -4.92 18.45
C ASP A 570 48.34 -5.72 19.13
N VAL A 571 48.22 -5.62 20.46
CA VAL A 571 47.14 -6.22 21.24
C VAL A 571 46.29 -5.09 21.81
N TYR A 572 45.00 -5.10 21.57
CA TYR A 572 44.15 -3.98 21.90
C TYR A 572 42.76 -4.35 22.44
N GLY A 573 42.20 -3.41 23.20
CA GLY A 573 40.80 -3.37 23.58
C GLY A 573 40.22 -2.00 23.27
N LYS A 574 39.09 -1.96 22.59
CA LYS A 574 38.42 -0.72 22.19
C LYS A 574 36.95 -0.77 22.60
N PHE A 575 36.46 0.28 23.24
CA PHE A 575 35.04 0.45 23.58
C PHE A 575 34.47 1.58 22.76
N PHE A 576 33.31 1.31 22.20
CA PHE A 576 32.55 2.24 21.33
C PHE A 576 31.17 2.48 21.93
N HIS A 577 30.81 3.73 22.05
CA HIS A 577 29.47 4.16 22.43
C HIS A 577 28.87 5.02 21.32
N THR A 578 27.63 4.73 20.93
CA THR A 578 26.87 5.54 19.98
C THR A 578 25.45 5.72 20.51
N TYR A 579 25.02 6.97 20.61
CA TYR A 579 23.66 7.36 20.94
C TYR A 579 23.01 7.96 19.71
N THR A 580 21.80 7.52 19.36
CA THR A 580 20.96 8.07 18.30
C THR A 580 19.66 8.53 18.91
N GLU A 581 19.30 9.81 18.72
CA GLU A 581 18.06 10.38 19.23
C GLU A 581 16.84 9.70 18.63
N GLY A 582 15.72 9.71 19.38
CA GLY A 582 14.41 9.33 18.88
C GLY A 582 13.92 10.29 17.79
N ASP A 583 12.86 9.89 17.10
CA ASP A 583 12.20 10.74 16.10
C ASP A 583 10.71 10.40 16.02
N ASN A 584 9.91 11.39 15.66
CA ASN A 584 8.47 11.27 15.48
C ASN A 584 8.08 11.68 14.08
N PHE A 585 7.35 10.82 13.40
CA PHE A 585 6.87 11.05 12.03
C PHE A 585 5.48 10.44 11.85
N SER A 586 4.86 10.68 10.70
CA SER A 586 3.57 10.08 10.35
C SER A 586 3.64 9.30 9.05
N VAL A 587 2.89 8.22 8.98
CA VAL A 587 2.67 7.43 7.77
C VAL A 587 1.17 7.34 7.55
N GLY A 588 0.67 7.93 6.47
CA GLY A 588 -0.75 8.18 6.36
C GLY A 588 -1.22 9.08 7.51
N ASN A 589 -2.23 8.65 8.25
CA ASN A 589 -2.75 9.32 9.43
C ASN A 589 -2.12 8.83 10.74
N ASP A 590 -1.36 7.72 10.71
CA ASP A 590 -0.81 7.10 11.90
C ASP A 590 0.50 7.74 12.34
N LYS A 591 0.64 7.92 13.66
CA LYS A 591 1.86 8.39 14.29
C LYS A 591 2.81 7.24 14.54
N PHE A 592 4.10 7.47 14.23
CA PHE A 592 5.21 6.60 14.55
C PHE A 592 6.22 7.35 15.41
N GLU A 593 6.67 6.71 16.47
CA GLU A 593 7.60 7.27 17.43
C GLU A 593 8.78 6.32 17.60
N PHE A 594 9.98 6.74 17.17
CA PHE A 594 11.21 6.02 17.42
C PHE A 594 11.78 6.36 18.78
N ASP A 595 12.12 5.36 19.58
CA ASP A 595 12.91 5.53 20.77
C ASP A 595 14.37 5.88 20.43
N SER A 596 15.09 6.46 21.40
CA SER A 596 16.53 6.62 21.30
C SER A 596 17.24 5.27 21.36
N ILE A 597 18.34 5.13 20.62
CA ILE A 597 19.16 3.91 20.62
C ILE A 597 20.51 4.20 21.26
N ASN A 598 20.91 3.32 22.20
CA ASN A 598 22.27 3.22 22.70
C ASN A 598 22.91 1.97 22.11
N SER A 599 24.08 2.10 21.51
CA SER A 599 24.93 0.99 21.09
C SER A 599 26.24 1.07 21.85
N ASP A 600 26.57 -0.01 22.56
CA ASP A 600 27.76 -0.15 23.39
C ASP A 600 28.53 -1.39 22.97
N ARG A 601 29.68 -1.21 22.27
CA ARG A 601 30.46 -2.31 21.72
C ARG A 601 31.83 -2.39 22.37
N LEU A 602 32.23 -3.59 22.74
CA LEU A 602 33.61 -3.88 23.19
C LEU A 602 34.28 -4.79 22.16
N ARG A 603 35.41 -4.32 21.61
CA ARG A 603 36.26 -5.07 20.68
C ARG A 603 37.59 -5.37 21.34
N ILE A 604 37.99 -6.63 21.32
CA ILE A 604 39.29 -7.09 21.78
C ILE A 604 39.94 -7.82 20.60
N GLY A 605 41.20 -7.46 20.30
CA GLY A 605 41.85 -8.01 19.11
C GLY A 605 43.38 -8.05 19.22
N ALA A 606 43.97 -8.71 18.27
CA ALA A 606 45.39 -8.71 18.01
C ALA A 606 45.69 -8.59 16.52
N ARG A 607 46.72 -7.82 16.20
CA ARG A 607 47.18 -7.55 14.84
C ARG A 607 48.68 -7.77 14.74
N VAL A 608 49.14 -8.54 13.79
CA VAL A 608 50.54 -8.70 13.42
C VAL A 608 50.87 -7.82 12.23
N THR A 609 51.89 -7.00 12.34
CA THR A 609 52.43 -6.21 11.22
C THR A 609 53.81 -6.78 10.85
N ALA A 610 54.07 -6.94 9.55
CA ALA A 610 55.31 -7.47 9.01
C ALA A 610 55.84 -6.55 7.89
N ASN A 611 57.12 -6.69 7.57
CA ASN A 611 57.80 -5.91 6.52
C ASN A 611 57.79 -4.39 6.76
N LYS A 612 57.94 -3.96 8.02
CA LYS A 612 57.86 -2.54 8.40
C LYS A 612 58.94 -1.66 7.75
N GLU A 613 60.14 -2.22 7.49
CA GLU A 613 61.24 -1.50 6.87
C GLU A 613 61.10 -1.37 5.34
N ASN A 614 60.09 -1.97 4.75
CA ASN A 614 59.87 -1.96 3.33
C ASN A 614 58.84 -0.89 2.94
N LYS A 615 58.86 -0.48 1.66
CA LYS A 615 57.82 0.40 1.09
C LYS A 615 56.40 -0.14 1.26
N PHE A 616 56.27 -1.45 1.43
CA PHE A 616 55.01 -2.14 1.66
C PHE A 616 55.11 -2.89 3.00
N SER A 617 54.38 -2.47 3.99
CA SER A 617 54.14 -3.26 5.21
C SER A 617 52.78 -3.94 5.12
N THR A 618 52.72 -5.19 5.57
CA THR A 618 51.48 -5.95 5.57
C THR A 618 51.05 -6.23 7.02
N TYR A 619 49.76 -6.31 7.24
CA TYR A 619 49.22 -6.66 8.54
C TYR A 619 48.03 -7.61 8.44
N TYR A 620 47.88 -8.44 9.50
CA TYR A 620 46.82 -9.43 9.65
C TYR A 620 46.32 -9.41 11.07
N GLY A 621 45.01 -9.45 11.29
CA GLY A 621 44.43 -9.38 12.63
C GLY A 621 43.21 -10.25 12.81
N LEU A 622 42.94 -10.58 14.05
CA LEU A 622 41.72 -11.21 14.51
C LEU A 622 41.18 -10.42 15.69
N ALA A 623 39.85 -10.26 15.73
CA ALA A 623 39.19 -9.62 16.86
C ALA A 623 37.86 -10.28 17.18
N TYR A 624 37.44 -10.14 18.41
CA TYR A 624 36.13 -10.46 18.92
C TYR A 624 35.45 -9.14 19.31
N GLU A 625 34.21 -8.97 18.93
CA GLU A 625 33.37 -7.81 19.28
C GLU A 625 32.07 -8.28 19.91
N TYR A 626 31.62 -7.61 20.95
CA TYR A 626 30.34 -7.84 21.59
C TYR A 626 29.57 -6.54 21.71
N GLU A 627 28.34 -6.54 21.16
CA GLU A 627 27.36 -5.46 21.35
C GLU A 627 26.51 -5.79 22.58
N PHE A 628 26.48 -4.88 23.56
CA PHE A 628 25.76 -5.05 24.83
C PHE A 628 24.30 -4.57 24.75
N ASN A 629 24.03 -3.59 23.91
CA ASN A 629 22.74 -2.89 23.78
C ASN A 629 22.20 -2.97 22.35
N GLY A 630 22.02 -1.86 21.67
CA GLY A 630 21.54 -1.80 20.30
C GLY A 630 20.04 -2.12 20.17
N ARG A 631 19.23 -1.71 21.15
CA ARG A 631 17.79 -1.90 21.15
C ARG A 631 17.12 -0.78 20.35
N ALA A 632 16.40 -1.15 19.30
CA ALA A 632 15.59 -0.26 18.49
C ALA A 632 14.10 -0.48 18.86
N GLY A 633 13.63 0.30 19.82
CA GLY A 633 12.23 0.36 20.21
C GLY A 633 11.47 1.41 19.41
N MET A 634 10.17 1.22 19.27
CA MET A 634 9.28 2.20 18.68
C MET A 634 7.82 1.95 19.06
N ARG A 635 6.99 2.98 18.87
CA ARG A 635 5.54 2.88 18.91
C ARG A 635 4.94 3.25 17.56
N ALA A 636 3.86 2.58 17.23
CA ALA A 636 3.03 2.87 16.06
C ALA A 636 1.58 3.04 16.52
N ALA A 637 0.96 4.18 16.22
CA ALA A 637 -0.36 4.57 16.73
C ALA A 637 -0.50 4.40 18.27
N GLY A 638 0.56 4.75 19.01
CA GLY A 638 0.61 4.62 20.48
C GLY A 638 0.89 3.22 21.02
N MET A 639 0.91 2.18 20.18
CA MET A 639 1.18 0.79 20.56
C MET A 639 2.64 0.42 20.41
N GLU A 640 3.14 -0.41 21.32
CA GLU A 640 4.51 -0.90 21.23
C GLU A 640 4.68 -1.90 20.09
N VAL A 641 5.74 -1.68 19.30
CA VAL A 641 6.19 -2.61 18.25
C VAL A 641 7.33 -3.46 18.81
N PRO A 642 7.38 -4.78 18.51
CA PRO A 642 8.46 -5.65 19.00
C PRO A 642 9.84 -5.08 18.68
N GLU A 643 10.65 -4.86 19.74
CA GLU A 643 12.00 -4.32 19.64
C GLU A 643 12.90 -5.16 18.72
N GLN A 644 13.75 -4.48 17.96
CA GLN A 644 14.84 -5.08 17.21
C GLN A 644 16.15 -4.87 17.97
N ILE A 645 16.94 -5.92 18.10
CA ILE A 645 18.10 -5.91 19.01
C ILE A 645 19.36 -6.32 18.25
N LEU A 646 20.35 -5.42 18.17
CA LEU A 646 21.67 -5.68 17.57
C LEU A 646 22.63 -6.41 18.53
N ARG A 647 22.19 -6.75 19.75
CA ARG A 647 23.00 -7.35 20.79
C ARG A 647 23.52 -8.72 20.37
N GLY A 648 24.82 -8.91 20.53
CA GLY A 648 25.42 -10.22 20.32
C GLY A 648 26.90 -10.20 19.98
N SER A 649 27.42 -11.34 19.61
CA SER A 649 28.82 -11.61 19.36
C SER A 649 29.14 -11.56 17.87
N SER A 650 30.26 -10.92 17.53
CA SER A 650 30.82 -10.92 16.19
C SER A 650 32.33 -11.24 16.23
N TYR A 651 32.76 -11.96 15.24
CA TYR A 651 34.20 -12.27 15.03
C TYR A 651 34.65 -11.52 13.79
N MET A 652 35.84 -10.98 13.82
CA MET A 652 36.43 -10.19 12.75
C MET A 652 37.80 -10.77 12.37
N ALA A 653 38.05 -10.94 11.10
CA ALA A 653 39.38 -11.18 10.53
C ALA A 653 39.72 -10.01 9.61
N GLU A 654 40.97 -9.54 9.69
CA GLU A 654 41.45 -8.45 8.84
C GLU A 654 42.77 -8.80 8.16
N ALA A 655 42.94 -8.21 6.96
CA ALA A 655 44.22 -8.18 6.25
C ALA A 655 44.39 -6.82 5.61
N GLY A 656 45.59 -6.28 5.64
CA GLY A 656 45.85 -4.96 5.09
C GLY A 656 47.27 -4.77 4.62
N LEU A 657 47.45 -3.65 3.94
CA LEU A 657 48.71 -3.22 3.34
C LEU A 657 48.86 -1.70 3.55
N ASN A 658 49.96 -1.29 4.15
CA ASN A 658 50.41 0.08 4.19
C ASN A 658 51.50 0.28 3.12
N TYR A 659 51.40 1.35 2.33
CA TYR A 659 52.32 1.70 1.26
C TYR A 659 52.83 3.12 1.41
N GLN A 660 54.15 3.29 1.57
CA GLN A 660 54.84 4.55 1.52
C GLN A 660 55.86 4.52 0.37
N PRO A 661 55.75 5.38 -0.67
CA PRO A 661 56.60 5.32 -1.87
C PRO A 661 58.10 5.39 -1.61
N SER A 662 58.50 6.20 -0.62
CA SER A 662 59.87 6.31 -0.10
C SER A 662 59.83 6.81 1.33
N ALA A 663 60.91 6.67 2.10
CA ALA A 663 61.02 7.20 3.48
C ALA A 663 60.77 8.72 3.56
N ASP A 664 61.12 9.47 2.54
CA ASP A 664 60.91 10.93 2.41
C ASP A 664 59.59 11.29 1.69
N SER A 665 58.76 10.32 1.38
CA SER A 665 57.47 10.60 0.70
C SER A 665 56.50 11.24 1.68
N PRO A 666 55.87 12.41 1.31
CA PRO A 666 54.81 13.00 2.11
C PRO A 666 53.50 12.20 2.02
N TRP A 667 53.43 11.23 1.15
CA TRP A 667 52.24 10.37 0.96
C TRP A 667 52.42 9.00 1.59
N SER A 668 51.39 8.57 2.31
CA SER A 668 51.20 7.15 2.71
C SER A 668 49.79 6.71 2.33
N PHE A 669 49.63 5.42 2.06
CA PHE A 669 48.37 4.79 1.69
C PHE A 669 48.14 3.53 2.52
N ASP A 670 46.96 3.37 3.07
CA ASP A 670 46.55 2.18 3.79
C ASP A 670 45.37 1.52 3.13
N LEU A 671 45.46 0.21 2.91
CA LEU A 671 44.42 -0.63 2.33
C LEU A 671 44.06 -1.69 3.37
N ASN A 672 42.78 -1.80 3.71
CA ASN A 672 42.30 -2.78 4.70
C ASN A 672 41.08 -3.51 4.16
N MET A 673 41.03 -4.80 4.40
CA MET A 673 39.89 -5.67 4.10
C MET A 673 39.52 -6.42 5.38
N ARG A 674 38.23 -6.49 5.70
CA ARG A 674 37.71 -7.20 6.88
C ARG A 674 36.57 -8.13 6.48
N GLY A 675 36.56 -9.32 7.09
CA GLY A 675 35.44 -10.24 7.09
C GLY A 675 34.83 -10.37 8.46
N TYR A 676 33.53 -10.50 8.54
CA TYR A 676 32.77 -10.62 9.79
C TYR A 676 31.93 -11.88 9.81
N ALA A 677 31.80 -12.49 10.98
CA ALA A 677 30.96 -13.65 11.26
C ALA A 677 30.31 -13.53 12.65
N GLY A 678 29.12 -14.04 12.83
CA GLY A 678 28.30 -13.91 14.04
C GLY A 678 27.08 -13.05 13.81
N GLU A 679 26.69 -12.19 14.75
CA GLU A 679 25.56 -11.25 14.60
C GLU A 679 25.75 -10.29 13.43
N ARG A 680 26.92 -9.75 13.27
CA ARG A 680 27.35 -9.07 12.05
C ARG A 680 28.06 -10.06 11.14
N GLN A 681 27.59 -10.19 9.91
CA GLN A 681 28.19 -11.01 8.86
C GLN A 681 28.53 -10.14 7.65
N GLY A 682 29.50 -10.55 6.83
CA GLY A 682 29.82 -9.86 5.59
C GLY A 682 31.26 -9.37 5.52
N ALA A 683 31.48 -8.30 4.76
CA ALA A 683 32.82 -7.76 4.54
C ALA A 683 32.83 -6.24 4.40
N SER A 684 33.97 -5.63 4.73
CA SER A 684 34.27 -4.24 4.42
C SER A 684 35.64 -4.11 3.76
N PHE A 685 35.81 -3.07 2.97
CA PHE A 685 37.04 -2.68 2.33
C PHE A 685 37.28 -1.18 2.57
N ASN A 686 38.45 -0.82 3.08
CA ASN A 686 38.84 0.56 3.40
C ASN A 686 40.09 0.95 2.63
N VAL A 687 40.12 2.18 2.16
CA VAL A 687 41.30 2.85 1.56
C VAL A 687 41.48 4.18 2.22
N GLN A 688 42.67 4.43 2.73
CA GLN A 688 43.08 5.74 3.28
C GLN A 688 44.30 6.27 2.54
N ALA A 689 44.28 7.56 2.25
CA ALA A 689 45.43 8.32 1.80
C ALA A 689 45.77 9.39 2.85
N THR A 690 47.02 9.52 3.22
CA THR A 690 47.53 10.52 4.16
C THR A 690 48.63 11.34 3.48
N TYR A 691 48.61 12.65 3.70
CA TYR A 691 49.68 13.58 3.27
C TYR A 691 50.21 14.32 4.49
N THR A 692 51.54 14.23 4.69
CA THR A 692 52.26 14.95 5.74
C THR A 692 53.01 16.15 5.17
N PHE A 693 52.84 17.33 5.78
CA PHE A 693 53.44 18.58 5.35
C PHE A 693 54.84 18.79 5.95
#